data_4967f8cd6a0947c742ed4d20c79b7265
#
_entry.id   4967f8cd6a0947c742ed4d20c79b7265
#
_cell.length_a   1.000
_cell.length_b   1.000
_cell.length_c   1.000
_cell.angle_alpha   90.00
_cell.angle_beta   90.00
_cell.angle_gamma   90.00
#
_symmetry.space_group_name_H-M   'P 1'
#
loop_
_entity.id
_entity.type
_entity.pdbx_description
1 polymer ?
#
loop_
_entity_poly.entity_id
_entity_poly.type
_entity_poly.pdbx_seq_one_letter_code
_entity_poly.pdbx_strand_id
1 'polypeptide(L)'
;WNDNKKSFFMGINHQFTKGGILFMEKYYSMPLQKVLESVESSEKGLSNEQAKNRLHKYGKNALQESKRKSTFMVFLEQFKDFLVIILIVAGILSLFLSDAESAIVIFVVITINAVLGTVQHIKAEQSLESLKALSAPSVKVLRDGQKITVPSQEITVGDVVFLEAGDFVSADGRILENFSMKVNESSLTGESESVEKEITELPENSPIGDRKNMLFSGSFLTYGRGSYVVTNIGMDTEIGKIAQLLKNTQQNKTPLQKNLDSFGKKLSIIIIIVCAILFFVNIARGGEMIDAFLFAVALAVAAIPEALSSIVTIVLSLGTQKMAKENAIVRKLPAVEGLGSVSVICSDKTGTLTQNKMTVQKYYVNNTMTEEENMDITKPMDKKLLLMSVLCNDAVISNGQELGDPTEVALIQFAQKHNMNDKDIKEKYKRLLEIPFDSDRKLMSTIHNIDGKYIMITKGAVDVLLDRVVSIEQNSEILPFTQQQKQKIIYANKTFSENGLRVLAFAYKELEQLQIEKEQDYTFVGLIAMIDPPREESKMAVAECIKAGIRPVMITGDHKVTASAIAKQIGILTEYTKAVDGAEIDNMTDKQLEDFVEQVSVYARVSPEHKIRIVKAWQKKGNIVAMTGDGVNDAPALKQSDIGVAMGITGSEVAKDASAM
;
A
#
# COMPACT_ATOMS: atom_id res chain seq x y z
N TRP A 1 -14.68 12.63 -51.17
CA TRP A 1 -14.22 11.90 -49.96
C TRP A 1 -13.12 12.63 -49.19
N ASN A 2 -12.83 13.88 -49.53
CA ASN A 2 -11.75 14.66 -48.91
C ASN A 2 -12.20 15.98 -48.24
N ASP A 3 -13.47 16.33 -48.29
CA ASP A 3 -13.98 17.60 -47.75
C ASP A 3 -14.71 17.49 -46.38
N ASN A 4 -14.99 16.27 -45.90
CA ASN A 4 -15.69 16.08 -44.62
C ASN A 4 -14.76 15.93 -43.38
N LYS A 5 -13.43 15.95 -43.57
CA LYS A 5 -12.48 15.94 -42.44
C LYS A 5 -12.07 17.32 -41.94
N LYS A 6 -12.29 18.39 -42.71
CA LYS A 6 -11.99 19.77 -42.29
C LYS A 6 -13.09 20.44 -41.47
N SER A 7 -14.33 19.97 -41.56
CA SER A 7 -15.44 20.55 -40.77
C SER A 7 -15.55 19.99 -39.33
N PHE A 8 -14.95 18.82 -39.05
CA PHE A 8 -14.98 18.22 -37.71
C PHE A 8 -13.94 18.83 -36.75
N PHE A 9 -12.88 19.45 -37.28
CA PHE A 9 -11.87 20.13 -36.48
C PHE A 9 -12.15 21.63 -36.23
N MET A 10 -13.14 22.22 -36.85
CA MET A 10 -13.53 23.63 -36.64
C MET A 10 -14.70 23.81 -35.64
N GLY A 11 -15.33 22.75 -35.17
CA GLY A 11 -16.49 22.79 -34.25
C GLY A 11 -16.17 22.85 -32.77
N ILE A 12 -14.89 22.78 -32.35
CA ILE A 12 -14.50 22.75 -30.90
C ILE A 12 -14.04 24.14 -30.37
N ASN A 13 -14.05 25.17 -31.22
CA ASN A 13 -13.47 26.46 -30.88
C ASN A 13 -14.45 27.58 -30.47
N HIS A 14 -15.69 27.28 -30.09
CA HIS A 14 -16.59 28.36 -29.64
C HIS A 14 -17.51 27.93 -28.49
N GLN A 15 -16.95 27.91 -27.26
CA GLN A 15 -17.71 28.23 -26.03
C GLN A 15 -16.76 28.47 -24.86
N PHE A 16 -16.01 29.58 -24.88
CA PHE A 16 -15.40 30.14 -23.67
C PHE A 16 -15.44 31.67 -23.75
N THR A 17 -16.44 32.23 -23.13
CA THR A 17 -16.46 33.63 -22.78
C THR A 17 -16.31 33.81 -21.27
N LYS A 18 -15.27 34.59 -20.92
CA LYS A 18 -14.90 35.13 -19.61
C LYS A 18 -14.04 34.23 -18.71
N GLY A 19 -12.74 34.34 -18.91
CA GLY A 19 -11.66 33.91 -18.03
C GLY A 19 -10.51 33.31 -18.82
N GLY A 20 -9.49 34.10 -19.11
CA GLY A 20 -8.16 33.78 -19.66
C GLY A 20 -8.01 32.45 -20.43
N ILE A 21 -7.69 32.56 -21.68
CA ILE A 21 -7.11 31.45 -22.47
C ILE A 21 -5.80 31.08 -21.76
N LEU A 22 -5.80 30.02 -20.93
CA LEU A 22 -4.56 29.34 -20.56
C LEU A 22 -4.09 28.62 -21.82
N PHE A 23 -3.09 29.17 -22.50
CA PHE A 23 -2.23 28.38 -23.37
C PHE A 23 -1.77 27.20 -22.52
N MET A 24 -1.90 25.96 -23.02
CA MET A 24 -1.30 24.78 -22.39
C MET A 24 0.22 25.00 -22.40
N GLU A 25 0.74 25.53 -21.29
CA GLU A 25 2.17 25.75 -21.18
C GLU A 25 2.87 24.40 -21.20
N LYS A 26 3.84 24.26 -22.09
CA LYS A 26 4.63 23.04 -22.26
C LYS A 26 5.72 23.01 -21.19
N TYR A 27 5.36 22.81 -19.94
CA TYR A 27 6.26 22.86 -18.77
C TYR A 27 7.52 21.98 -18.94
N TYR A 28 7.44 20.90 -19.71
CA TYR A 28 8.58 20.02 -19.98
C TYR A 28 9.65 20.64 -20.90
N SER A 29 9.32 21.66 -21.70
CA SER A 29 10.25 22.34 -22.59
C SER A 29 10.75 23.68 -22.03
N MET A 30 10.31 24.06 -20.83
CA MET A 30 10.71 25.33 -20.19
C MET A 30 11.86 25.12 -19.21
N PRO A 31 12.74 26.14 -19.06
CA PRO A 31 13.67 26.21 -17.93
C PRO A 31 12.94 26.15 -16.60
N LEU A 32 13.51 25.46 -15.62
CA LEU A 32 12.88 25.24 -14.31
C LEU A 32 12.42 26.53 -13.62
N GLN A 33 13.25 27.58 -13.69
CA GLN A 33 12.94 28.87 -13.09
C GLN A 33 11.68 29.50 -13.72
N LYS A 34 11.52 29.38 -15.04
CA LYS A 34 10.30 29.87 -15.73
C LYS A 34 9.06 29.05 -15.36
N VAL A 35 9.23 27.76 -15.12
CA VAL A 35 8.11 26.92 -14.63
C VAL A 35 7.67 27.40 -13.24
N LEU A 36 8.61 27.64 -12.32
CA LEU A 36 8.30 28.17 -10.99
C LEU A 36 7.60 29.53 -11.06
N GLU A 37 8.08 30.42 -11.94
CA GLU A 37 7.44 31.73 -12.17
C GLU A 37 6.03 31.59 -12.73
N SER A 38 5.80 30.71 -13.70
CA SER A 38 4.50 30.51 -14.35
C SER A 38 3.44 29.95 -13.41
N VAL A 39 3.84 29.07 -12.49
CA VAL A 39 2.97 28.56 -11.43
C VAL A 39 2.99 29.45 -10.18
N GLU A 40 3.64 30.62 -10.23
CA GLU A 40 3.79 31.58 -9.13
C GLU A 40 4.27 30.91 -7.83
N SER A 41 5.28 30.04 -7.91
CA SER A 41 5.83 29.26 -6.79
C SER A 41 7.32 29.53 -6.62
N SER A 42 7.91 28.90 -5.61
CA SER A 42 9.35 28.96 -5.35
C SER A 42 9.85 27.61 -4.82
N GLU A 43 11.17 27.40 -4.79
CA GLU A 43 11.78 26.23 -4.17
C GLU A 43 11.46 26.07 -2.67
N LYS A 44 11.01 27.14 -2.00
CA LYS A 44 10.56 27.12 -0.60
C LYS A 44 9.07 26.74 -0.43
N GLY A 45 8.39 26.43 -1.53
CA GLY A 45 6.97 26.09 -1.56
C GLY A 45 6.06 27.32 -1.41
N LEU A 46 4.77 27.06 -1.26
CA LEU A 46 3.72 28.06 -1.02
C LEU A 46 3.57 28.34 0.48
N SER A 47 2.99 29.49 0.82
CA SER A 47 2.46 29.67 2.17
C SER A 47 1.11 28.92 2.34
N ASN A 48 0.73 28.59 3.57
CA ASN A 48 -0.56 27.96 3.85
C ASN A 48 -1.74 28.83 3.38
N GLU A 49 -1.62 30.16 3.48
CA GLU A 49 -2.63 31.09 3.00
C GLU A 49 -2.74 31.09 1.47
N GLN A 50 -1.60 31.11 0.77
CA GLN A 50 -1.57 30.99 -0.69
C GLN A 50 -2.17 29.68 -1.16
N ALA A 51 -1.82 28.54 -0.53
CA ALA A 51 -2.37 27.25 -0.85
C ALA A 51 -3.90 27.21 -0.67
N LYS A 52 -4.42 27.79 0.42
CA LYS A 52 -5.86 27.89 0.69
C LYS A 52 -6.59 28.75 -0.37
N ASN A 53 -6.01 29.89 -0.73
CA ASN A 53 -6.58 30.77 -1.76
C ASN A 53 -6.60 30.10 -3.13
N ARG A 54 -5.55 29.35 -3.47
CA ARG A 54 -5.46 28.58 -4.72
C ARG A 54 -6.44 27.40 -4.74
N LEU A 55 -6.63 26.73 -3.61
CA LEU A 55 -7.63 25.68 -3.48
C LEU A 55 -9.05 26.21 -3.75
N HIS A 56 -9.34 27.44 -3.33
CA HIS A 56 -10.60 28.12 -3.69
C HIS A 56 -10.67 28.48 -5.18
N LYS A 57 -9.55 28.86 -5.80
CA LYS A 57 -9.49 29.31 -7.21
C LYS A 57 -9.54 28.12 -8.18
N TYR A 58 -8.73 27.08 -7.95
CA TYR A 58 -8.56 25.94 -8.85
C TYR A 58 -9.42 24.71 -8.47
N GLY A 59 -9.99 24.71 -7.26
CA GLY A 59 -10.75 23.57 -6.74
C GLY A 59 -9.86 22.50 -6.12
N LYS A 60 -10.47 21.39 -5.71
CA LYS A 60 -9.77 20.24 -5.14
C LYS A 60 -9.07 19.41 -6.23
N ASN A 61 -7.93 18.85 -5.89
CA ASN A 61 -7.25 17.85 -6.72
C ASN A 61 -8.01 16.52 -6.68
N ALA A 62 -9.07 16.41 -7.45
CA ALA A 62 -9.92 15.24 -7.53
C ALA A 62 -10.50 15.10 -8.94
N LEU A 63 -10.61 13.88 -9.42
CA LEU A 63 -11.35 13.58 -10.64
C LEU A 63 -12.84 13.82 -10.38
N GLN A 64 -13.54 14.46 -11.33
CA GLN A 64 -14.98 14.66 -11.20
C GLN A 64 -15.69 13.32 -11.20
N GLU A 65 -16.22 12.95 -10.05
CA GLU A 65 -17.17 11.85 -9.96
C GLU A 65 -18.43 12.15 -10.81
N SER A 66 -19.09 11.13 -11.31
CA SER A 66 -20.38 11.29 -11.99
C SER A 66 -21.34 12.06 -11.08
N LYS A 67 -22.04 13.06 -11.59
CA LYS A 67 -23.00 13.83 -10.83
C LYS A 67 -23.96 12.89 -10.10
N ARG A 68 -24.08 13.06 -8.79
CA ARG A 68 -25.05 12.29 -7.99
C ARG A 68 -26.44 12.44 -8.60
N LYS A 69 -27.15 11.34 -8.66
CA LYS A 69 -28.56 11.40 -9.04
C LYS A 69 -29.31 12.17 -7.95
N SER A 70 -30.17 13.10 -8.33
CA SER A 70 -31.01 13.77 -7.35
C SER A 70 -31.92 12.76 -6.66
N THR A 71 -32.26 12.99 -5.40
CA THR A 71 -33.20 12.16 -4.64
C THR A 71 -34.49 11.86 -5.42
N PHE A 72 -34.98 12.87 -6.15
CA PHE A 72 -36.16 12.71 -6.99
C PHE A 72 -35.93 11.77 -8.20
N MET A 73 -34.73 11.79 -8.78
CA MET A 73 -34.41 10.87 -9.89
C MET A 73 -34.29 9.42 -9.37
N VAL A 74 -33.71 9.22 -8.19
CA VAL A 74 -33.65 7.90 -7.53
C VAL A 74 -35.06 7.37 -7.24
N PHE A 75 -35.95 8.26 -6.77
CA PHE A 75 -37.36 7.92 -6.56
C PHE A 75 -38.05 7.51 -7.85
N LEU A 76 -37.87 8.27 -8.94
CA LEU A 76 -38.44 7.92 -10.25
C LEU A 76 -37.86 6.62 -10.82
N GLU A 77 -36.61 6.28 -10.52
CA GLU A 77 -35.99 5.03 -10.98
C GLU A 77 -36.64 3.81 -10.32
N GLN A 78 -37.25 3.92 -9.13
CA GLN A 78 -37.98 2.81 -8.51
C GLN A 78 -39.17 2.36 -9.36
N PHE A 79 -39.78 3.26 -10.12
CA PHE A 79 -40.90 2.94 -11.01
C PHE A 79 -40.48 2.26 -12.32
N LYS A 80 -39.18 2.11 -12.60
CA LYS A 80 -38.67 1.38 -13.78
C LYS A 80 -38.49 -0.12 -13.50
N ASP A 81 -38.69 -0.55 -12.26
CA ASP A 81 -38.62 -1.96 -11.94
C ASP A 81 -39.74 -2.72 -12.65
N PHE A 82 -39.37 -3.88 -13.24
CA PHE A 82 -40.32 -4.68 -14.03
C PHE A 82 -41.58 -5.06 -13.23
N LEU A 83 -41.45 -5.32 -11.95
CA LEU A 83 -42.54 -5.70 -11.07
C LEU A 83 -43.43 -4.51 -10.74
N VAL A 84 -42.83 -3.35 -10.49
CA VAL A 84 -43.57 -2.10 -10.27
C VAL A 84 -44.40 -1.75 -11.51
N ILE A 85 -43.84 -1.97 -12.71
CA ILE A 85 -44.57 -1.75 -13.98
C ILE A 85 -45.81 -2.68 -14.06
N ILE A 86 -45.66 -3.95 -13.69
CA ILE A 86 -46.82 -4.90 -13.65
C ILE A 86 -47.90 -4.40 -12.68
N LEU A 87 -47.46 -3.91 -11.50
CA LEU A 87 -48.41 -3.40 -10.50
C LEU A 87 -49.10 -2.11 -10.96
N ILE A 88 -48.38 -1.22 -11.67
CA ILE A 88 -48.97 -0.02 -12.27
C ILE A 88 -50.05 -0.43 -13.30
N VAL A 89 -49.71 -1.40 -14.17
CA VAL A 89 -50.67 -1.92 -15.15
C VAL A 89 -51.88 -2.55 -14.46
N ALA A 90 -51.68 -3.33 -13.39
CA ALA A 90 -52.77 -3.93 -12.63
C ALA A 90 -53.64 -2.87 -11.94
N GLY A 91 -53.03 -1.82 -11.32
CA GLY A 91 -53.78 -0.72 -10.73
C GLY A 91 -54.59 0.08 -11.75
N ILE A 92 -54.05 0.31 -12.95
CA ILE A 92 -54.77 0.94 -14.05
C ILE A 92 -55.94 0.07 -14.51
N LEU A 93 -55.73 -1.24 -14.69
CA LEU A 93 -56.80 -2.18 -15.05
C LEU A 93 -57.90 -2.20 -13.99
N SER A 94 -57.56 -2.19 -12.70
CA SER A 94 -58.53 -2.13 -11.59
C SER A 94 -59.42 -0.87 -11.67
N LEU A 95 -58.83 0.29 -12.04
CA LEU A 95 -59.61 1.51 -12.28
C LEU A 95 -60.59 1.36 -13.44
N PHE A 96 -60.17 0.74 -14.55
CA PHE A 96 -61.07 0.50 -15.67
C PHE A 96 -62.20 -0.49 -15.37
N LEU A 97 -61.99 -1.39 -14.42
CA LEU A 97 -62.96 -2.39 -13.96
C LEU A 97 -63.87 -1.85 -12.84
N SER A 98 -63.81 -0.52 -12.58
CA SER A 98 -64.61 0.18 -11.55
C SER A 98 -64.31 -0.23 -10.11
N ASP A 99 -63.17 -0.87 -9.85
CA ASP A 99 -62.67 -1.17 -8.52
C ASP A 99 -61.63 -0.11 -8.07
N ALA A 100 -62.14 1.06 -7.71
CA ALA A 100 -61.31 2.17 -7.27
C ALA A 100 -60.61 1.92 -5.93
N GLU A 101 -61.18 1.12 -5.05
CA GLU A 101 -60.61 0.81 -3.72
C GLU A 101 -59.33 -0.01 -3.88
N SER A 102 -59.37 -1.10 -4.63
CA SER A 102 -58.20 -1.91 -4.91
C SER A 102 -57.11 -1.14 -5.66
N ALA A 103 -57.46 -0.29 -6.62
CA ALA A 103 -56.51 0.55 -7.34
C ALA A 103 -55.79 1.53 -6.41
N ILE A 104 -56.51 2.17 -5.47
CA ILE A 104 -55.92 3.09 -4.48
C ILE A 104 -54.91 2.32 -3.60
N VAL A 105 -55.26 1.14 -3.11
CA VAL A 105 -54.39 0.31 -2.29
C VAL A 105 -53.09 -0.04 -3.05
N ILE A 106 -53.18 -0.46 -4.32
CA ILE A 106 -52.03 -0.79 -5.16
C ILE A 106 -51.12 0.44 -5.31
N PHE A 107 -51.64 1.60 -5.66
CA PHE A 107 -50.84 2.82 -5.84
C PHE A 107 -50.23 3.32 -4.52
N VAL A 108 -50.92 3.18 -3.39
CA VAL A 108 -50.36 3.49 -2.06
C VAL A 108 -49.16 2.58 -1.75
N VAL A 109 -49.33 1.26 -1.97
CA VAL A 109 -48.25 0.30 -1.74
C VAL A 109 -47.02 0.61 -2.63
N ILE A 110 -47.25 0.82 -3.93
CA ILE A 110 -46.14 1.20 -4.86
C ILE A 110 -45.44 2.46 -4.36
N THR A 111 -46.18 3.48 -3.92
CA THR A 111 -45.62 4.73 -3.43
C THR A 111 -44.79 4.53 -2.15
N ILE A 112 -45.31 3.77 -1.20
CA ILE A 112 -44.60 3.44 0.05
C ILE A 112 -43.30 2.69 -0.26
N ASN A 113 -43.34 1.68 -1.15
CA ASN A 113 -42.17 0.92 -1.57
C ASN A 113 -41.14 1.82 -2.28
N ALA A 114 -41.58 2.69 -3.17
CA ALA A 114 -40.68 3.64 -3.87
C ALA A 114 -40.00 4.61 -2.88
N VAL A 115 -40.74 5.09 -1.87
CA VAL A 115 -40.16 5.94 -0.80
C VAL A 115 -39.15 5.15 0.02
N LEU A 116 -39.51 3.93 0.45
CA LEU A 116 -38.62 3.07 1.24
C LEU A 116 -37.34 2.74 0.48
N GLY A 117 -37.46 2.31 -0.78
CA GLY A 117 -36.32 2.03 -1.65
C GLY A 117 -35.42 3.24 -1.85
N THR A 118 -36.00 4.43 -2.00
CA THR A 118 -35.26 5.68 -2.12
C THR A 118 -34.47 6.00 -0.84
N VAL A 119 -35.10 5.89 0.33
CA VAL A 119 -34.44 6.13 1.63
C VAL A 119 -33.30 5.15 1.85
N GLN A 120 -33.52 3.87 1.52
CA GLN A 120 -32.50 2.83 1.63
C GLN A 120 -31.31 3.11 0.69
N HIS A 121 -31.57 3.50 -0.55
CA HIS A 121 -30.54 3.85 -1.53
C HIS A 121 -29.67 5.02 -1.05
N ILE A 122 -30.30 6.10 -0.57
CA ILE A 122 -29.59 7.28 -0.05
C ILE A 122 -28.75 6.93 1.17
N LYS A 123 -29.26 6.17 2.11
CA LYS A 123 -28.49 5.73 3.29
C LYS A 123 -27.30 4.87 2.91
N ALA A 124 -27.45 3.96 1.96
CA ALA A 124 -26.36 3.14 1.44
C ALA A 124 -25.28 4.00 0.78
N GLU A 125 -25.66 4.97 -0.04
CA GLU A 125 -24.73 5.89 -0.73
C GLU A 125 -23.96 6.79 0.27
N GLN A 126 -24.63 7.36 1.28
CA GLN A 126 -24.00 8.14 2.34
C GLN A 126 -22.98 7.33 3.15
N SER A 127 -23.28 6.08 3.45
CA SER A 127 -22.37 5.20 4.17
C SER A 127 -21.12 4.88 3.36
N LEU A 128 -21.25 4.64 2.06
CA LEU A 128 -20.13 4.44 1.14
C LEU A 128 -19.24 5.68 1.02
N GLU A 129 -19.83 6.87 1.01
CA GLU A 129 -19.08 8.13 0.93
C GLU A 129 -18.24 8.37 2.19
N SER A 130 -18.82 8.13 3.35
CA SER A 130 -18.08 8.24 4.62
C SER A 130 -16.85 7.34 4.66
N LEU A 131 -16.93 6.14 4.08
CA LEU A 131 -15.80 5.21 3.96
C LEU A 131 -14.73 5.69 2.99
N LYS A 132 -15.12 6.24 1.84
CA LYS A 132 -14.17 6.83 0.87
C LYS A 132 -13.36 7.98 1.49
N ALA A 133 -13.97 8.81 2.33
CA ALA A 133 -13.30 9.91 3.01
C ALA A 133 -12.21 9.42 3.99
N LEU A 134 -12.39 8.26 4.61
CA LEU A 134 -11.40 7.66 5.53
C LEU A 134 -10.18 7.06 4.79
N SER A 135 -10.29 6.81 3.49
CA SER A 135 -9.26 6.16 2.66
C SER A 135 -8.55 7.14 1.72
N ALA A 136 -8.67 8.46 1.91
CA ALA A 136 -8.01 9.44 1.05
C ALA A 136 -6.48 9.37 1.21
N PRO A 137 -5.70 9.25 0.11
CA PRO A 137 -4.25 9.24 0.17
C PRO A 137 -3.72 10.58 0.69
N SER A 138 -2.58 10.54 1.38
CA SER A 138 -1.88 11.73 1.90
C SER A 138 -0.57 11.96 1.17
N VAL A 139 -0.10 13.21 1.16
CA VAL A 139 1.09 13.65 0.41
C VAL A 139 1.93 14.59 1.24
N LYS A 140 3.26 14.47 1.14
CA LYS A 140 4.23 15.34 1.79
C LYS A 140 4.48 16.58 0.93
N VAL A 141 4.12 17.77 1.43
CA VAL A 141 4.32 19.05 0.71
C VAL A 141 5.19 20.00 1.51
N LEU A 142 5.84 20.95 0.81
CA LEU A 142 6.57 22.06 1.43
C LEU A 142 5.67 23.29 1.49
N ARG A 143 5.28 23.69 2.69
CA ARG A 143 4.53 24.94 2.91
C ARG A 143 5.13 25.74 4.06
N ASP A 144 5.21 27.03 3.92
CA ASP A 144 5.87 27.92 4.89
C ASP A 144 7.30 27.49 5.25
N GLY A 145 8.00 26.86 4.30
CA GLY A 145 9.36 26.31 4.48
C GLY A 145 9.43 25.04 5.35
N GLN A 146 8.30 24.44 5.69
CA GLN A 146 8.22 23.19 6.47
C GLN A 146 7.57 22.06 5.66
N LYS A 147 8.11 20.84 5.83
CA LYS A 147 7.49 19.64 5.26
C LYS A 147 6.28 19.25 6.11
N ILE A 148 5.10 19.28 5.53
CA ILE A 148 3.85 18.88 6.17
C ILE A 148 3.14 17.81 5.34
N THR A 149 2.32 16.99 5.98
CA THR A 149 1.48 15.99 5.30
C THR A 149 0.08 16.53 5.15
N VAL A 150 -0.44 16.53 3.92
CA VAL A 150 -1.80 16.99 3.60
C VAL A 150 -2.56 15.91 2.82
N PRO A 151 -3.90 15.87 2.87
CA PRO A 151 -4.69 15.03 1.97
C PRO A 151 -4.37 15.34 0.50
N SER A 152 -4.24 14.32 -0.35
CA SER A 152 -3.92 14.52 -1.78
C SER A 152 -4.92 15.41 -2.52
N GLN A 153 -6.18 15.49 -2.03
CA GLN A 153 -7.21 16.37 -2.55
C GLN A 153 -6.98 17.86 -2.26
N GLU A 154 -6.09 18.18 -1.30
CA GLU A 154 -5.78 19.54 -0.88
C GLU A 154 -4.49 20.08 -1.50
N ILE A 155 -3.89 19.32 -2.42
CA ILE A 155 -2.78 19.81 -3.24
C ILE A 155 -3.30 20.81 -4.26
N THR A 156 -2.51 21.84 -4.53
CA THR A 156 -2.84 22.88 -5.50
C THR A 156 -1.67 23.18 -6.44
N VAL A 157 -1.96 23.83 -7.55
CA VAL A 157 -0.92 24.27 -8.50
C VAL A 157 0.11 25.14 -7.79
N GLY A 158 1.39 24.82 -7.96
CA GLY A 158 2.51 25.51 -7.32
C GLY A 158 2.97 24.89 -5.99
N ASP A 159 2.27 23.88 -5.42
CA ASP A 159 2.80 23.13 -4.29
C ASP A 159 4.08 22.39 -4.69
N VAL A 160 5.06 22.34 -3.79
CA VAL A 160 6.25 21.49 -3.91
C VAL A 160 6.01 20.22 -3.14
N VAL A 161 6.03 19.09 -3.85
CA VAL A 161 5.72 17.76 -3.32
C VAL A 161 6.99 16.92 -3.25
N PHE A 162 7.17 16.20 -2.16
CA PHE A 162 8.26 15.22 -1.97
C PHE A 162 7.73 13.81 -2.20
N LEU A 163 8.54 13.00 -2.89
CA LEU A 163 8.25 11.60 -3.18
C LEU A 163 9.41 10.70 -2.77
N GLU A 164 9.06 9.52 -2.28
CA GLU A 164 9.96 8.41 -2.00
C GLU A 164 9.44 7.13 -2.69
N ALA A 165 10.30 6.13 -2.85
CA ALA A 165 9.88 4.86 -3.46
C ALA A 165 8.65 4.29 -2.75
N GLY A 166 7.60 3.97 -3.52
CA GLY A 166 6.30 3.53 -3.03
C GLY A 166 5.23 4.63 -2.93
N ASP A 167 5.59 5.90 -3.15
CA ASP A 167 4.61 7.00 -3.17
C ASP A 167 3.94 7.12 -4.54
N PHE A 168 2.67 7.50 -4.53
CA PHE A 168 1.92 7.89 -5.73
C PHE A 168 2.17 9.34 -6.09
N VAL A 169 2.28 9.59 -7.40
CA VAL A 169 2.21 10.93 -7.96
C VAL A 169 0.75 11.37 -7.98
N SER A 170 0.39 12.31 -7.11
CA SER A 170 -1.01 12.73 -6.91
C SER A 170 -1.48 13.82 -7.85
N ALA A 171 -0.57 14.53 -8.53
CA ALA A 171 -0.85 15.59 -9.48
C ALA A 171 0.26 15.66 -10.53
N ASP A 172 -0.01 16.22 -11.72
CA ASP A 172 1.04 16.40 -12.71
C ASP A 172 1.99 17.51 -12.29
N GLY A 173 3.30 17.33 -12.54
CA GLY A 173 4.27 18.34 -12.16
C GLY A 173 5.64 18.20 -12.81
N ARG A 174 6.44 19.26 -12.66
CA ARG A 174 7.81 19.38 -13.16
C ARG A 174 8.79 19.02 -12.04
N ILE A 175 9.70 18.11 -12.32
CA ILE A 175 10.71 17.65 -11.36
C ILE A 175 11.65 18.80 -10.99
N LEU A 176 11.85 19.00 -9.69
CA LEU A 176 12.79 19.97 -9.10
C LEU A 176 14.09 19.27 -8.72
N GLU A 177 13.99 18.18 -7.97
CA GLU A 177 15.14 17.38 -7.52
C GLU A 177 14.93 15.92 -7.88
N ASN A 178 15.98 15.27 -8.33
CA ASN A 178 15.98 13.86 -8.73
C ASN A 178 17.18 13.11 -8.13
N PHE A 179 16.90 12.15 -7.27
CA PHE A 179 17.88 11.20 -6.72
C PHE A 179 17.55 9.80 -7.22
N SER A 180 17.96 9.51 -8.47
CA SER A 180 17.76 8.22 -9.15
C SER A 180 16.30 7.75 -9.21
N MET A 181 15.36 8.68 -9.44
CA MET A 181 13.93 8.33 -9.53
C MET A 181 13.64 7.45 -10.74
N LYS A 182 12.97 6.31 -10.49
CA LYS A 182 12.31 5.48 -11.52
C LYS A 182 10.82 5.44 -11.24
N VAL A 183 10.03 5.71 -12.26
CA VAL A 183 8.57 5.87 -12.13
C VAL A 183 7.87 4.89 -13.06
N ASN A 184 6.90 4.16 -12.52
CA ASN A 184 6.01 3.35 -13.32
C ASN A 184 4.86 4.22 -13.81
N GLU A 185 4.74 4.38 -15.10
CA GLU A 185 3.74 5.20 -15.80
C GLU A 185 2.75 4.34 -16.60
N SER A 186 2.63 3.06 -16.29
CA SER A 186 1.80 2.10 -17.02
C SER A 186 0.32 2.49 -17.12
N SER A 187 -0.19 3.25 -16.15
CA SER A 187 -1.55 3.80 -16.16
C SER A 187 -1.79 4.80 -17.30
N LEU A 188 -0.72 5.41 -17.82
CA LEU A 188 -0.77 6.44 -18.86
C LEU A 188 -0.22 5.93 -20.20
N THR A 189 0.90 5.21 -20.18
CA THR A 189 1.60 4.74 -21.38
C THR A 189 1.22 3.33 -21.78
N GLY A 190 0.69 2.53 -20.86
CA GLY A 190 0.43 1.09 -21.04
C GLY A 190 1.68 0.21 -20.88
N GLU A 191 2.87 0.79 -20.72
CA GLU A 191 4.12 0.06 -20.57
C GLU A 191 4.42 -0.20 -19.09
N SER A 192 4.72 -1.46 -18.74
CA SER A 192 4.96 -1.87 -17.35
C SER A 192 6.37 -1.56 -16.86
N GLU A 193 7.30 -1.18 -17.76
CA GLU A 193 8.67 -0.88 -17.41
C GLU A 193 8.78 0.52 -16.78
N SER A 194 9.60 0.63 -15.72
CA SER A 194 9.75 1.90 -15.00
C SER A 194 10.68 2.84 -15.77
N VAL A 195 10.23 4.07 -15.98
CA VAL A 195 10.96 5.12 -16.69
C VAL A 195 11.92 5.83 -15.73
N GLU A 196 13.20 5.92 -16.10
CA GLU A 196 14.18 6.72 -15.39
C GLU A 196 13.93 8.21 -15.66
N LYS A 197 13.85 9.01 -14.58
CA LYS A 197 13.53 10.43 -14.65
C LYS A 197 14.77 11.31 -14.67
N GLU A 198 14.66 12.49 -15.30
CA GLU A 198 15.73 13.49 -15.49
C GLU A 198 15.20 14.88 -15.15
N ILE A 199 16.10 15.88 -15.04
CA ILE A 199 15.71 17.29 -14.78
C ILE A 199 15.82 18.15 -16.03
N THR A 200 16.52 17.67 -17.07
CA THR A 200 16.86 18.41 -18.30
C THR A 200 15.62 18.88 -19.07
N GLU A 201 15.77 20.00 -19.79
CA GLU A 201 14.71 20.50 -20.67
C GLU A 201 14.54 19.58 -21.88
N LEU A 202 13.32 19.43 -22.35
CA LEU A 202 12.99 18.53 -23.45
C LEU A 202 12.46 19.31 -24.66
N PRO A 203 12.57 18.75 -25.89
CA PRO A 203 12.03 19.37 -27.11
C PRO A 203 10.51 19.60 -26.99
N GLU A 204 10.00 20.69 -27.55
CA GLU A 204 8.59 21.06 -27.50
C GLU A 204 7.61 20.01 -28.06
N ASN A 205 8.05 19.08 -28.89
CA ASN A 205 7.24 18.05 -29.51
C ASN A 205 7.41 16.67 -28.86
N SER A 206 7.96 16.59 -27.63
CA SER A 206 8.15 15.32 -26.92
C SER A 206 6.80 14.66 -26.60
N PRO A 207 6.57 13.42 -27.04
CA PRO A 207 5.38 12.65 -26.66
C PRO A 207 5.36 12.37 -25.16
N ILE A 208 4.20 12.04 -24.62
CA ILE A 208 3.99 11.88 -23.17
C ILE A 208 4.97 10.90 -22.53
N GLY A 209 5.19 9.72 -23.14
CA GLY A 209 6.11 8.69 -22.61
C GLY A 209 7.58 9.12 -22.57
N ASP A 210 7.97 10.14 -23.37
CA ASP A 210 9.35 10.65 -23.43
C ASP A 210 9.59 11.88 -22.54
N ARG A 211 8.54 12.35 -21.82
CA ARG A 211 8.66 13.51 -20.92
C ARG A 211 9.28 13.11 -19.58
N LYS A 212 10.55 12.72 -19.62
CA LYS A 212 11.31 12.22 -18.46
C LYS A 212 11.47 13.24 -17.34
N ASN A 213 11.29 14.52 -17.59
CA ASN A 213 11.39 15.60 -16.62
C ASN A 213 10.04 16.00 -15.97
N MET A 214 8.97 15.28 -16.31
CA MET A 214 7.63 15.43 -15.73
C MET A 214 7.26 14.20 -14.91
N LEU A 215 6.39 14.40 -13.94
CA LEU A 215 5.66 13.37 -13.22
C LEU A 215 4.19 13.51 -13.52
N PHE A 216 3.50 12.39 -13.66
CA PHE A 216 2.09 12.35 -14.01
C PHE A 216 1.24 11.72 -12.93
N SER A 217 0.09 12.32 -12.64
CA SER A 217 -0.89 11.78 -11.71
C SER A 217 -1.25 10.32 -12.03
N GLY A 218 -1.41 9.48 -11.00
CA GLY A 218 -1.73 8.06 -11.17
C GLY A 218 -0.54 7.15 -11.49
N SER A 219 0.67 7.70 -11.64
CA SER A 219 1.92 6.95 -11.66
C SER A 219 2.52 6.81 -10.25
N PHE A 220 3.51 5.96 -10.08
CA PHE A 220 4.13 5.75 -8.78
C PHE A 220 5.64 5.57 -8.85
N LEU A 221 6.33 6.01 -7.80
CA LEU A 221 7.78 5.89 -7.69
C LEU A 221 8.16 4.45 -7.33
N THR A 222 8.92 3.78 -8.19
CA THR A 222 9.41 2.42 -7.95
C THR A 222 10.79 2.41 -7.28
N TYR A 223 11.60 3.45 -7.51
CA TYR A 223 12.94 3.57 -6.96
C TYR A 223 13.34 5.04 -6.81
N GLY A 224 14.21 5.33 -5.83
CA GLY A 224 14.78 6.65 -5.61
C GLY A 224 13.87 7.59 -4.81
N ARG A 225 14.18 8.87 -4.85
CA ARG A 225 13.43 9.95 -4.18
C ARG A 225 13.63 11.26 -4.93
N GLY A 226 12.74 12.24 -4.68
CA GLY A 226 12.89 13.58 -5.27
C GLY A 226 11.77 14.51 -4.89
N SER A 227 11.76 15.66 -5.55
CA SER A 227 10.70 16.66 -5.40
C SER A 227 10.23 17.19 -6.74
N TYR A 228 8.99 17.63 -6.81
CA TYR A 228 8.41 18.26 -8.00
C TYR A 228 7.47 19.40 -7.64
N VAL A 229 7.32 20.38 -8.54
CA VAL A 229 6.31 21.42 -8.43
C VAL A 229 5.06 21.03 -9.20
N VAL A 230 3.91 21.14 -8.58
CA VAL A 230 2.61 20.82 -9.17
C VAL A 230 2.26 21.84 -10.25
N THR A 231 1.98 21.36 -11.46
CA THR A 231 1.57 22.17 -12.63
C THR A 231 0.10 22.03 -12.95
N ASN A 232 -0.48 20.84 -12.81
CA ASN A 232 -1.88 20.54 -13.12
C ASN A 232 -2.49 19.66 -12.03
N ILE A 233 -3.77 19.86 -11.72
CA ILE A 233 -4.52 19.12 -10.70
C ILE A 233 -5.85 18.59 -11.25
N GLY A 234 -6.38 17.53 -10.66
CA GLY A 234 -7.72 17.00 -10.92
C GLY A 234 -7.99 16.69 -12.38
N MET A 235 -9.01 17.30 -12.97
CA MET A 235 -9.42 17.06 -14.36
C MET A 235 -8.45 17.64 -15.40
N ASP A 236 -7.55 18.53 -15.00
CA ASP A 236 -6.55 19.14 -15.90
C ASP A 236 -5.27 18.30 -16.00
N THR A 237 -5.12 17.23 -15.19
CA THR A 237 -4.04 16.25 -15.31
C THR A 237 -4.21 15.39 -16.56
N GLU A 238 -3.14 14.74 -17.02
CA GLU A 238 -3.23 13.85 -18.19
C GLU A 238 -4.22 12.69 -17.94
N ILE A 239 -4.23 12.13 -16.72
CA ILE A 239 -5.21 11.10 -16.34
C ILE A 239 -6.64 11.67 -16.24
N GLY A 240 -6.77 12.93 -15.82
CA GLY A 240 -8.05 13.65 -15.77
C GLY A 240 -8.67 13.81 -17.15
N LYS A 241 -7.86 14.12 -18.16
CA LYS A 241 -8.29 14.20 -19.58
C LYS A 241 -8.80 12.86 -20.10
N ILE A 242 -8.12 11.76 -19.75
CA ILE A 242 -8.55 10.39 -20.08
C ILE A 242 -9.87 10.05 -19.37
N ALA A 243 -9.98 10.39 -18.08
CA ALA A 243 -11.19 10.16 -17.28
C ALA A 243 -12.41 10.92 -17.86
N GLN A 244 -12.19 12.10 -18.45
CA GLN A 244 -13.25 12.85 -19.12
C GLN A 244 -13.81 12.13 -20.34
N LEU A 245 -12.98 11.37 -21.06
CA LEU A 245 -13.40 10.54 -22.20
C LEU A 245 -14.16 9.29 -21.76
N LEU A 246 -13.92 8.79 -20.54
CA LEU A 246 -14.50 7.56 -19.98
C LEU A 246 -15.75 7.78 -19.11
N LYS A 247 -16.37 8.95 -19.16
CA LYS A 247 -17.45 9.42 -18.26
C LYS A 247 -18.73 8.54 -18.19
N ASN A 248 -18.82 7.43 -18.93
CA ASN A 248 -20.00 6.57 -19.06
C ASN A 248 -19.86 5.15 -18.50
N THR A 249 -18.83 4.84 -17.71
CA THR A 249 -18.69 3.49 -17.14
C THR A 249 -19.55 3.32 -15.88
N GLN A 250 -20.55 2.43 -15.97
CA GLN A 250 -21.42 2.05 -14.86
C GLN A 250 -20.60 1.35 -13.75
N GLN A 251 -20.95 1.62 -12.49
CA GLN A 251 -20.39 0.89 -11.33
C GLN A 251 -20.76 -0.60 -11.45
N ASN A 252 -19.76 -1.47 -11.39
CA ASN A 252 -19.97 -2.92 -11.43
C ASN A 252 -20.57 -3.41 -10.10
N LYS A 253 -21.67 -4.20 -10.21
CA LYS A 253 -22.29 -4.88 -9.06
C LYS A 253 -21.35 -5.93 -8.48
N THR A 254 -21.41 -6.14 -7.17
CA THR A 254 -20.67 -7.21 -6.48
C THR A 254 -21.14 -8.61 -6.92
N PRO A 255 -20.32 -9.66 -6.74
CA PRO A 255 -20.74 -11.03 -7.03
C PRO A 255 -22.02 -11.43 -6.28
N LEU A 256 -22.12 -11.08 -4.99
CA LEU A 256 -23.31 -11.32 -4.18
C LEU A 256 -24.55 -10.60 -4.74
N GLN A 257 -24.41 -9.31 -5.09
CA GLN A 257 -25.50 -8.55 -5.72
C GLN A 257 -25.96 -9.19 -7.03
N LYS A 258 -25.02 -9.66 -7.89
CA LYS A 258 -25.36 -10.37 -9.13
C LYS A 258 -26.10 -11.68 -8.87
N ASN A 259 -25.66 -12.46 -7.87
CA ASN A 259 -26.28 -13.71 -7.50
C ASN A 259 -27.69 -13.50 -6.93
N LEU A 260 -27.87 -12.47 -6.09
CA LEU A 260 -29.16 -12.12 -5.51
C LEU A 260 -30.14 -11.58 -6.56
N ASP A 261 -29.66 -10.76 -7.51
CA ASP A 261 -30.47 -10.31 -8.65
C ASP A 261 -30.93 -11.52 -9.50
N SER A 262 -30.03 -12.48 -9.74
CA SER A 262 -30.37 -13.72 -10.45
C SER A 262 -31.39 -14.58 -9.68
N PHE A 263 -31.20 -14.71 -8.35
CA PHE A 263 -32.13 -15.41 -7.47
C PHE A 263 -33.50 -14.72 -7.46
N GLY A 264 -33.51 -13.38 -7.28
CA GLY A 264 -34.74 -12.57 -7.29
C GLY A 264 -35.53 -12.75 -8.60
N LYS A 265 -34.83 -12.72 -9.75
CA LYS A 265 -35.49 -12.99 -11.05
C LYS A 265 -36.10 -14.39 -11.14
N LYS A 266 -35.36 -15.43 -10.72
CA LYS A 266 -35.89 -16.82 -10.72
C LYS A 266 -37.08 -16.96 -9.82
N LEU A 267 -37.00 -16.39 -8.62
CA LEU A 267 -38.08 -16.41 -7.64
C LEU A 267 -39.33 -15.69 -8.18
N SER A 268 -39.15 -14.51 -8.79
CA SER A 268 -40.26 -13.76 -9.43
C SER A 268 -40.94 -14.56 -10.51
N ILE A 269 -40.21 -15.28 -11.36
CA ILE A 269 -40.81 -16.16 -12.39
C ILE A 269 -41.63 -17.26 -11.76
N ILE A 270 -41.13 -17.91 -10.69
CA ILE A 270 -41.87 -18.96 -9.97
C ILE A 270 -43.17 -18.39 -9.37
N ILE A 271 -43.11 -17.23 -8.75
CA ILE A 271 -44.25 -16.54 -8.16
C ILE A 271 -45.32 -16.24 -9.23
N ILE A 272 -44.90 -15.69 -10.39
CA ILE A 272 -45.80 -15.41 -11.51
C ILE A 272 -46.49 -16.69 -12.00
N ILE A 273 -45.77 -17.82 -12.11
CA ILE A 273 -46.33 -19.10 -12.52
C ILE A 273 -47.36 -19.56 -11.48
N VAL A 274 -47.05 -19.48 -10.17
CA VAL A 274 -47.98 -19.85 -9.09
C VAL A 274 -49.24 -18.97 -9.13
N CYS A 275 -49.06 -17.65 -9.30
CA CYS A 275 -50.18 -16.70 -9.43
C CYS A 275 -51.08 -17.04 -10.63
N ALA A 276 -50.49 -17.39 -11.78
CA ALA A 276 -51.24 -17.81 -12.96
C ALA A 276 -52.02 -19.10 -12.71
N ILE A 277 -51.40 -20.10 -12.07
CA ILE A 277 -52.10 -21.34 -11.70
C ILE A 277 -53.29 -21.04 -10.79
N LEU A 278 -53.10 -20.22 -9.75
CA LEU A 278 -54.18 -19.88 -8.80
C LEU A 278 -55.29 -19.07 -9.46
N PHE A 279 -54.93 -18.18 -10.39
CA PHE A 279 -55.91 -17.46 -11.21
C PHE A 279 -56.81 -18.42 -11.99
N PHE A 280 -56.22 -19.38 -12.72
CA PHE A 280 -57.01 -20.36 -13.48
C PHE A 280 -57.81 -21.32 -12.59
N VAL A 281 -57.28 -21.72 -11.43
CA VAL A 281 -57.98 -22.55 -10.47
C VAL A 281 -59.20 -21.80 -9.89
N ASN A 282 -59.06 -20.49 -9.61
CA ASN A 282 -60.19 -19.69 -9.10
C ASN A 282 -61.30 -19.56 -10.14
N ILE A 283 -60.96 -19.30 -11.39
CA ILE A 283 -61.91 -19.28 -12.51
C ILE A 283 -62.61 -20.65 -12.69
N ALA A 284 -61.85 -21.75 -12.64
CA ALA A 284 -62.40 -23.10 -12.78
C ALA A 284 -63.36 -23.48 -11.65
N ARG A 285 -63.25 -22.81 -10.49
CA ARG A 285 -64.18 -22.94 -9.35
C ARG A 285 -65.44 -22.06 -9.47
N GLY A 286 -65.58 -21.30 -10.55
CA GLY A 286 -66.73 -20.41 -10.77
C GLY A 286 -66.55 -19.02 -10.16
N GLY A 287 -65.32 -18.62 -9.77
CA GLY A 287 -65.03 -17.27 -9.31
C GLY A 287 -65.09 -16.25 -10.46
N GLU A 288 -65.37 -15.00 -10.14
CA GLU A 288 -65.37 -13.92 -11.10
C GLU A 288 -63.93 -13.64 -11.59
N MET A 289 -63.78 -13.38 -12.88
CA MET A 289 -62.50 -13.20 -13.54
C MET A 289 -61.70 -12.04 -12.93
N ILE A 290 -62.41 -10.98 -12.52
CA ILE A 290 -61.83 -9.76 -11.92
C ILE A 290 -61.27 -10.08 -10.54
N ASP A 291 -62.03 -10.75 -9.68
CA ASP A 291 -61.61 -11.12 -8.33
C ASP A 291 -60.43 -12.08 -8.36
N ALA A 292 -60.44 -13.06 -9.29
CA ALA A 292 -59.34 -13.99 -9.50
C ALA A 292 -58.04 -13.27 -9.92
N PHE A 293 -58.17 -12.24 -10.78
CA PHE A 293 -57.04 -11.43 -11.23
C PHE A 293 -56.47 -10.57 -10.08
N LEU A 294 -57.34 -9.86 -9.35
CA LEU A 294 -56.96 -9.02 -8.23
C LEU A 294 -56.28 -9.85 -7.12
N PHE A 295 -56.80 -11.03 -6.82
CA PHE A 295 -56.19 -11.96 -5.88
C PHE A 295 -54.80 -12.40 -6.34
N ALA A 296 -54.60 -12.75 -7.62
CA ALA A 296 -53.32 -13.15 -8.16
C ALA A 296 -52.30 -12.00 -8.12
N VAL A 297 -52.74 -10.78 -8.41
CA VAL A 297 -51.89 -9.58 -8.33
C VAL A 297 -51.48 -9.28 -6.88
N ALA A 298 -52.44 -9.31 -5.94
CA ALA A 298 -52.16 -9.09 -4.52
C ALA A 298 -51.16 -10.12 -3.96
N LEU A 299 -51.30 -11.39 -4.38
CA LEU A 299 -50.35 -12.43 -4.01
C LEU A 299 -48.96 -12.20 -4.61
N ALA A 300 -48.88 -11.77 -5.86
CA ALA A 300 -47.62 -11.44 -6.50
C ALA A 300 -46.89 -10.30 -5.76
N VAL A 301 -47.58 -9.21 -5.41
CA VAL A 301 -47.07 -8.11 -4.61
C VAL A 301 -46.52 -8.58 -3.28
N ALA A 302 -47.30 -9.39 -2.55
CA ALA A 302 -46.91 -9.85 -1.23
C ALA A 302 -45.72 -10.82 -1.23
N ALA A 303 -45.51 -11.55 -2.32
CA ALA A 303 -44.51 -12.62 -2.40
C ALA A 303 -43.17 -12.19 -2.96
N ILE A 304 -43.07 -11.04 -3.63
CA ILE A 304 -41.83 -10.60 -4.30
C ILE A 304 -40.94 -9.80 -3.33
N PRO A 305 -39.69 -10.22 -3.12
CA PRO A 305 -38.77 -9.51 -2.22
C PRO A 305 -38.09 -8.31 -2.92
N GLU A 306 -38.78 -7.18 -3.04
CA GLU A 306 -38.32 -6.00 -3.76
C GLU A 306 -37.06 -5.37 -3.16
N ALA A 307 -36.88 -5.44 -1.84
CA ALA A 307 -35.78 -4.79 -1.13
C ALA A 307 -34.49 -5.61 -1.03
N LEU A 308 -34.43 -6.82 -1.64
CA LEU A 308 -33.34 -7.78 -1.39
C LEU A 308 -31.93 -7.19 -1.67
N SER A 309 -31.71 -6.58 -2.83
CA SER A 309 -30.40 -6.00 -3.20
C SER A 309 -30.04 -4.75 -2.36
N SER A 310 -31.03 -3.95 -2.00
CA SER A 310 -30.83 -2.76 -1.16
C SER A 310 -30.46 -3.12 0.27
N ILE A 311 -31.11 -4.12 0.86
CA ILE A 311 -30.82 -4.61 2.22
C ILE A 311 -29.40 -5.15 2.31
N VAL A 312 -28.94 -5.91 1.31
CA VAL A 312 -27.56 -6.43 1.29
C VAL A 312 -26.54 -5.28 1.28
N THR A 313 -26.76 -4.27 0.48
CA THR A 313 -25.87 -3.09 0.43
C THR A 313 -25.83 -2.37 1.79
N ILE A 314 -26.97 -2.22 2.46
CA ILE A 314 -27.03 -1.63 3.80
C ILE A 314 -26.27 -2.47 4.82
N VAL A 315 -26.49 -3.80 4.83
CA VAL A 315 -25.84 -4.72 5.77
C VAL A 315 -24.32 -4.73 5.56
N LEU A 316 -23.84 -4.79 4.31
CA LEU A 316 -22.42 -4.68 3.99
C LEU A 316 -21.84 -3.32 4.43
N SER A 317 -22.59 -2.23 4.25
CA SER A 317 -22.18 -0.91 4.70
C SER A 317 -22.08 -0.80 6.23
N LEU A 318 -23.03 -1.38 6.97
CA LEU A 318 -22.94 -1.45 8.43
C LEU A 318 -21.76 -2.33 8.88
N GLY A 319 -21.47 -3.41 8.17
CA GLY A 319 -20.27 -4.24 8.39
C GLY A 319 -18.98 -3.45 8.20
N THR A 320 -18.88 -2.67 7.13
CA THR A 320 -17.70 -1.82 6.89
C THR A 320 -17.51 -0.76 7.98
N GLN A 321 -18.58 -0.16 8.49
CA GLN A 321 -18.48 0.79 9.59
C GLN A 321 -17.96 0.15 10.89
N LYS A 322 -18.37 -1.09 11.18
CA LYS A 322 -17.81 -1.83 12.33
C LYS A 322 -16.33 -2.12 12.13
N MET A 323 -15.93 -2.56 10.93
CA MET A 323 -14.53 -2.85 10.61
C MET A 323 -13.66 -1.60 10.71
N ALA A 324 -14.16 -0.45 10.26
CA ALA A 324 -13.44 0.82 10.36
C ALA A 324 -13.17 1.24 11.82
N LYS A 325 -14.06 0.90 12.76
CA LYS A 325 -13.83 1.13 14.20
C LYS A 325 -12.72 0.28 14.77
N GLU A 326 -12.46 -0.88 14.17
CA GLU A 326 -11.34 -1.78 14.48
C GLU A 326 -10.10 -1.50 13.60
N ASN A 327 -9.98 -0.29 13.05
CA ASN A 327 -8.90 0.16 12.17
C ASN A 327 -8.78 -0.64 10.85
N ALA A 328 -9.80 -1.39 10.45
CA ALA A 328 -9.85 -2.11 9.17
C ALA A 328 -10.69 -1.32 8.16
N ILE A 329 -10.01 -0.51 7.33
CA ILE A 329 -10.66 0.39 6.36
C ILE A 329 -10.92 -0.36 5.05
N VAL A 330 -12.18 -0.64 4.76
CA VAL A 330 -12.60 -1.32 3.53
C VAL A 330 -12.73 -0.32 2.38
N ARG A 331 -12.03 -0.56 1.29
CA ARG A 331 -12.09 0.24 0.05
C ARG A 331 -13.06 -0.33 -0.98
N LYS A 332 -13.22 -1.66 -1.01
CA LYS A 332 -14.09 -2.37 -1.96
C LYS A 332 -15.09 -3.22 -1.20
N LEU A 333 -16.38 -2.94 -1.34
CA LEU A 333 -17.45 -3.69 -0.65
C LEU A 333 -17.38 -5.22 -0.80
N PRO A 334 -16.99 -5.78 -1.97
CA PRO A 334 -16.84 -7.23 -2.11
C PRO A 334 -15.87 -7.87 -1.11
N ALA A 335 -14.90 -7.09 -0.59
CA ALA A 335 -13.95 -7.61 0.40
C ALA A 335 -14.62 -7.98 1.73
N VAL A 336 -15.66 -7.23 2.15
CA VAL A 336 -16.42 -7.54 3.38
C VAL A 336 -17.09 -8.90 3.29
N GLU A 337 -17.67 -9.19 2.12
CA GLU A 337 -18.27 -10.48 1.82
C GLU A 337 -17.25 -11.61 1.81
N GLY A 338 -16.12 -11.36 1.12
CA GLY A 338 -15.07 -12.37 0.93
C GLY A 338 -14.31 -12.73 2.20
N LEU A 339 -14.12 -11.79 3.13
CA LEU A 339 -13.35 -12.01 4.37
C LEU A 339 -13.85 -13.20 5.19
N GLY A 340 -15.14 -13.40 5.31
CA GLY A 340 -15.74 -14.53 6.02
C GLY A 340 -15.49 -15.89 5.36
N SER A 341 -14.99 -15.90 4.13
CA SER A 341 -14.74 -17.12 3.34
C SER A 341 -13.24 -17.40 3.13
N VAL A 342 -12.34 -16.58 3.68
CA VAL A 342 -10.89 -16.76 3.55
C VAL A 342 -10.47 -18.08 4.17
N SER A 343 -9.71 -18.87 3.41
CA SER A 343 -9.13 -20.13 3.87
C SER A 343 -7.59 -20.11 3.92
N VAL A 344 -6.95 -19.18 3.18
CA VAL A 344 -5.49 -19.00 3.17
C VAL A 344 -5.17 -17.52 3.27
N ILE A 345 -4.23 -17.16 4.16
CA ILE A 345 -3.66 -15.81 4.25
C ILE A 345 -2.20 -15.89 3.84
N CYS A 346 -1.88 -15.31 2.69
CA CYS A 346 -0.51 -15.07 2.25
C CYS A 346 -0.05 -13.72 2.79
N SER A 347 0.98 -13.69 3.62
CA SER A 347 1.45 -12.46 4.27
C SER A 347 2.89 -12.15 3.91
N ASP A 348 3.16 -10.90 3.53
CA ASP A 348 4.55 -10.43 3.52
C ASP A 348 5.12 -10.45 4.94
N LYS A 349 6.45 -10.56 5.06
CA LYS A 349 7.13 -10.56 6.36
C LYS A 349 7.38 -9.12 6.84
N THR A 350 8.12 -8.35 6.04
CA THR A 350 8.66 -7.04 6.42
C THR A 350 7.55 -6.00 6.48
N GLY A 351 7.51 -5.20 7.54
CA GLY A 351 6.49 -4.15 7.71
C GLY A 351 5.06 -4.67 7.95
N THR A 352 4.79 -5.95 7.69
CA THR A 352 3.50 -6.61 7.89
C THR A 352 3.49 -7.49 9.13
N LEU A 353 4.19 -8.64 9.10
CA LEU A 353 4.34 -9.52 10.27
C LEU A 353 5.39 -9.02 11.25
N THR A 354 6.35 -8.24 10.79
CA THR A 354 7.40 -7.62 11.57
C THR A 354 7.22 -6.11 11.68
N GLN A 355 7.98 -5.47 12.58
CA GLN A 355 7.83 -4.04 12.88
C GLN A 355 8.43 -3.12 11.81
N ASN A 356 9.21 -3.65 10.86
CA ASN A 356 10.05 -2.91 9.94
C ASN A 356 11.06 -1.99 10.67
N LYS A 357 11.55 -2.48 11.79
CA LYS A 357 12.46 -1.75 12.66
C LYS A 357 13.54 -2.69 13.15
N MET A 358 14.77 -2.50 12.68
CA MET A 358 15.89 -3.27 13.16
C MET A 358 16.12 -3.01 14.66
N THR A 359 16.34 -4.07 15.42
CA THR A 359 16.59 -4.01 16.88
C THR A 359 17.73 -4.93 17.22
N VAL A 360 18.70 -4.43 17.99
CA VAL A 360 19.80 -5.25 18.52
C VAL A 360 19.23 -6.24 19.53
N GLN A 361 19.62 -7.51 19.41
CA GLN A 361 19.18 -8.58 20.31
C GLN A 361 20.34 -9.18 21.10
N LYS A 362 21.49 -9.33 20.44
CA LYS A 362 22.67 -9.98 21.01
C LYS A 362 23.93 -9.29 20.58
N TYR A 363 24.98 -9.51 21.35
CA TYR A 363 26.33 -9.07 20.98
C TYR A 363 27.38 -10.10 21.37
N TYR A 364 28.57 -9.99 20.81
CA TYR A 364 29.69 -10.85 21.12
C TYR A 364 30.93 -10.03 21.41
N VAL A 365 31.44 -10.17 22.62
CA VAL A 365 32.65 -9.51 23.14
C VAL A 365 33.38 -10.47 24.08
N ASN A 366 34.69 -10.39 24.17
CA ASN A 366 35.48 -11.22 25.08
C ASN A 366 35.20 -12.73 24.96
N ASN A 367 35.03 -13.24 23.74
CA ASN A 367 34.66 -14.64 23.49
C ASN A 367 33.31 -15.08 24.05
N THR A 368 32.44 -14.17 24.42
CA THR A 368 31.14 -14.46 25.05
C THR A 368 30.01 -13.90 24.20
N MET A 369 29.00 -14.73 23.91
CA MET A 369 27.71 -14.28 23.34
C MET A 369 26.80 -13.85 24.49
N THR A 370 26.24 -12.66 24.39
CA THR A 370 25.44 -12.03 25.45
C THR A 370 24.16 -11.44 24.85
N GLU A 371 23.06 -11.52 25.60
CA GLU A 371 21.81 -10.84 25.26
C GLU A 371 21.97 -9.32 25.43
N GLU A 372 21.28 -8.55 24.60
CA GLU A 372 21.33 -7.09 24.57
C GLU A 372 21.06 -6.46 25.97
N GLU A 373 20.09 -7.00 26.72
CA GLU A 373 19.69 -6.51 28.05
C GLU A 373 20.82 -6.57 29.08
N ASN A 374 21.82 -7.42 28.88
CA ASN A 374 22.95 -7.62 29.76
C ASN A 374 24.18 -6.78 29.38
N MET A 375 24.04 -5.80 28.48
CA MET A 375 25.09 -4.86 28.13
C MET A 375 25.46 -4.00 29.36
N ASP A 376 26.74 -3.98 29.68
CA ASP A 376 27.27 -3.29 30.88
C ASP A 376 28.35 -2.29 30.48
N ILE A 377 27.99 -1.01 30.39
CA ILE A 377 28.92 0.08 30.02
C ILE A 377 30.01 0.36 31.05
N THR A 378 29.96 -0.28 32.23
CA THR A 378 31.08 -0.22 33.21
C THR A 378 32.24 -1.12 32.78
N LYS A 379 31.97 -2.14 31.95
CA LYS A 379 32.99 -2.99 31.37
C LYS A 379 33.65 -2.31 30.15
N PRO A 380 34.99 -2.19 30.12
CA PRO A 380 35.67 -1.43 29.06
C PRO A 380 35.39 -1.91 27.66
N MET A 381 35.30 -3.22 27.44
CA MET A 381 35.07 -3.80 26.11
C MET A 381 33.65 -3.62 25.61
N ASP A 382 32.65 -3.75 26.50
CA ASP A 382 31.22 -3.50 26.17
C ASP A 382 31.05 -2.02 25.79
N LYS A 383 31.61 -1.11 26.60
CA LYS A 383 31.60 0.33 26.32
C LYS A 383 32.30 0.67 25.00
N LYS A 384 33.44 0.01 24.70
CA LYS A 384 34.18 0.22 23.46
C LYS A 384 33.40 -0.20 22.24
N LEU A 385 32.77 -1.38 22.27
CA LEU A 385 31.93 -1.86 21.18
C LEU A 385 30.78 -0.87 20.88
N LEU A 386 30.12 -0.41 21.96
CA LEU A 386 29.02 0.54 21.85
C LEU A 386 29.49 1.91 21.32
N LEU A 387 30.64 2.42 21.79
CA LEU A 387 31.25 3.64 21.30
C LEU A 387 31.55 3.55 19.79
N MET A 388 32.12 2.45 19.34
CA MET A 388 32.44 2.22 17.92
C MET A 388 31.18 2.17 17.07
N SER A 389 30.10 1.57 17.58
CA SER A 389 28.81 1.49 16.88
C SER A 389 28.14 2.85 16.68
N VAL A 390 28.40 3.82 17.58
CA VAL A 390 27.93 5.20 17.48
C VAL A 390 28.81 6.04 16.56
N LEU A 391 30.13 5.88 16.63
CA LEU A 391 31.08 6.71 15.86
C LEU A 391 31.13 6.35 14.38
N CYS A 392 31.11 5.05 14.06
CA CYS A 392 31.02 4.57 12.67
C CYS A 392 29.56 4.42 12.25
N ASN A 393 28.83 5.56 12.12
CA ASN A 393 27.38 5.57 11.95
C ASN A 393 26.88 6.90 11.43
N ASP A 394 26.05 6.88 10.37
CA ASP A 394 25.47 8.05 9.72
C ASP A 394 24.06 8.39 10.21
N ALA A 395 23.42 7.47 10.92
CA ALA A 395 22.07 7.70 11.42
C ALA A 395 22.02 8.79 12.51
N VAL A 396 20.89 9.50 12.53
CA VAL A 396 20.60 10.58 13.49
C VAL A 396 19.21 10.38 14.05
N ILE A 397 19.07 10.43 15.36
CA ILE A 397 17.78 10.46 16.06
C ILE A 397 17.59 11.85 16.67
N SER A 398 16.58 12.60 16.18
CA SER A 398 16.29 13.94 16.67
C SER A 398 14.80 14.15 16.86
N ASN A 399 14.39 14.61 18.05
CA ASN A 399 12.99 14.87 18.41
C ASN A 399 12.02 13.71 18.11
N GLY A 400 12.49 12.46 18.30
CA GLY A 400 11.71 11.25 18.01
C GLY A 400 11.63 10.86 16.54
N GLN A 401 12.27 11.61 15.63
CA GLN A 401 12.43 11.25 14.23
C GLN A 401 13.75 10.51 14.02
N GLU A 402 13.67 9.38 13.36
CA GLU A 402 14.79 8.52 13.00
C GLU A 402 15.17 8.79 11.53
N LEU A 403 16.43 9.16 11.26
CA LEU A 403 16.96 9.44 9.93
C LEU A 403 18.20 8.58 9.70
N GLY A 404 18.21 7.78 8.64
CA GLY A 404 19.32 6.91 8.26
C GLY A 404 18.89 5.49 7.94
N ASP A 405 19.86 4.62 7.65
CA ASP A 405 19.62 3.20 7.42
C ASP A 405 19.08 2.53 8.69
N PRO A 406 18.04 1.67 8.61
CA PRO A 406 17.46 1.00 9.79
C PRO A 406 18.48 0.23 10.64
N THR A 407 19.52 -0.35 10.00
CA THR A 407 20.61 -1.05 10.69
C THR A 407 21.43 -0.09 11.55
N GLU A 408 21.69 1.11 11.03
CA GLU A 408 22.42 2.16 11.76
C GLU A 408 21.59 2.80 12.85
N VAL A 409 20.31 3.04 12.60
CA VAL A 409 19.36 3.53 13.61
C VAL A 409 19.31 2.56 14.82
N ALA A 410 19.28 1.25 14.56
CA ALA A 410 19.30 0.23 15.61
C ALA A 410 20.53 0.34 16.53
N LEU A 411 21.69 0.64 15.97
CA LEU A 411 22.93 0.83 16.74
C LEU A 411 22.87 2.08 17.64
N ILE A 412 22.30 3.18 17.13
CA ILE A 412 22.11 4.40 17.94
C ILE A 412 21.09 4.16 19.06
N GLN A 413 19.97 3.48 18.77
CA GLN A 413 18.98 3.14 19.80
C GLN A 413 19.55 2.23 20.87
N PHE A 414 20.39 1.27 20.48
CA PHE A 414 21.09 0.40 21.39
C PHE A 414 21.99 1.20 22.35
N ALA A 415 22.74 2.16 21.83
CA ALA A 415 23.56 3.04 22.65
C ALA A 415 22.74 3.92 23.60
N GLN A 416 21.66 4.54 23.11
CA GLN A 416 20.77 5.37 23.91
C GLN A 416 20.08 4.58 25.04
N LYS A 417 19.65 3.34 24.77
CA LYS A 417 19.05 2.43 25.77
C LYS A 417 20.00 2.17 26.93
N HIS A 418 21.30 2.12 26.67
CA HIS A 418 22.35 1.93 27.69
C HIS A 418 22.98 3.26 28.16
N ASN A 419 22.24 4.36 28.13
CA ASN A 419 22.62 5.68 28.61
C ASN A 419 23.87 6.29 27.95
N MET A 420 24.17 5.91 26.70
CA MET A 420 25.20 6.55 25.89
C MET A 420 24.54 7.51 24.89
N ASN A 421 24.67 8.82 25.14
CA ASN A 421 24.12 9.85 24.27
C ASN A 421 24.98 9.96 23.00
N ASP A 422 24.39 9.63 21.87
CA ASP A 422 25.08 9.66 20.57
C ASP A 422 25.54 11.07 20.15
N LYS A 423 24.76 12.12 20.48
CA LYS A 423 25.12 13.51 20.17
C LYS A 423 26.37 13.95 20.92
N ASP A 424 26.42 13.71 22.23
CA ASP A 424 27.56 14.06 23.08
C ASP A 424 28.83 13.30 22.64
N ILE A 425 28.67 12.03 22.24
CA ILE A 425 29.76 11.19 21.75
C ILE A 425 30.29 11.72 20.40
N LYS A 426 29.40 12.02 19.44
CA LYS A 426 29.77 12.55 18.13
C LYS A 426 30.36 13.96 18.20
N GLU A 427 29.92 14.79 19.16
CA GLU A 427 30.53 16.10 19.41
C GLU A 427 31.93 16.00 20.04
N LYS A 428 32.10 15.08 21.01
CA LYS A 428 33.37 14.85 21.67
C LYS A 428 34.43 14.25 20.75
N TYR A 429 34.05 13.26 19.94
CA TYR A 429 34.92 12.54 19.03
C TYR A 429 34.50 12.79 17.58
N LYS A 430 34.71 14.00 17.09
CA LYS A 430 34.30 14.41 15.75
C LYS A 430 34.90 13.51 14.66
N ARG A 431 34.08 13.16 13.67
CA ARG A 431 34.53 12.48 12.47
C ARG A 431 35.45 13.40 11.68
N LEU A 432 36.66 12.92 11.37
CA LEU A 432 37.67 13.68 10.62
C LEU A 432 37.69 13.27 9.17
N LEU A 433 37.68 11.98 8.88
CA LEU A 433 37.65 11.40 7.55
C LEU A 433 36.70 10.17 7.53
N GLU A 434 36.26 9.78 6.34
CA GLU A 434 35.42 8.59 6.16
C GLU A 434 35.69 7.89 4.84
N ILE A 435 35.40 6.58 4.81
CA ILE A 435 35.18 5.78 3.63
C ILE A 435 33.73 5.30 3.75
N PRO A 436 32.79 5.85 2.94
CA PRO A 436 31.37 5.53 3.04
C PRO A 436 31.10 4.03 2.82
N PHE A 437 29.95 3.57 3.27
CA PHE A 437 29.53 2.20 3.00
C PHE A 437 29.42 1.95 1.49
N ASP A 438 29.93 0.81 1.07
CA ASP A 438 29.81 0.32 -0.30
C ASP A 438 29.37 -1.15 -0.29
N SER A 439 28.38 -1.48 -1.11
CA SER A 439 27.72 -2.81 -1.14
C SER A 439 28.65 -3.93 -1.65
N ASP A 440 29.59 -3.62 -2.53
CA ASP A 440 30.53 -4.60 -3.07
C ASP A 440 31.65 -4.86 -2.07
N ARG A 441 32.11 -3.81 -1.41
CA ARG A 441 33.13 -3.86 -0.35
C ARG A 441 32.56 -4.35 0.98
N LYS A 442 31.27 -4.14 1.25
CA LYS A 442 30.53 -4.50 2.47
C LYS A 442 31.08 -3.93 3.77
N LEU A 443 31.79 -2.82 3.70
CA LEU A 443 32.45 -2.15 4.82
C LEU A 443 32.13 -0.67 4.81
N MET A 444 32.18 -0.05 5.99
CA MET A 444 32.22 1.38 6.22
C MET A 444 33.32 1.68 7.23
N SER A 445 34.10 2.75 7.00
CA SER A 445 35.18 3.17 7.89
C SER A 445 35.11 4.66 8.18
N THR A 446 35.36 5.03 9.45
CA THR A 446 35.41 6.42 9.91
C THR A 446 36.66 6.64 10.75
N ILE A 447 37.26 7.85 10.66
CA ILE A 447 38.46 8.20 11.38
C ILE A 447 38.14 9.32 12.38
N HIS A 448 38.53 9.10 13.62
CA HIS A 448 38.28 9.99 14.77
C HIS A 448 39.60 10.26 15.54
N ASN A 449 39.63 11.39 16.24
CA ASN A 449 40.66 11.60 17.27
C ASN A 449 40.09 11.18 18.61
N ILE A 450 40.62 10.08 19.15
CA ILE A 450 40.21 9.55 20.46
C ILE A 450 41.42 9.61 21.40
N ASP A 451 41.31 10.44 22.43
CA ASP A 451 42.33 10.65 23.45
C ASP A 451 43.75 10.97 22.84
N GLY A 452 43.76 11.75 21.78
CA GLY A 452 44.99 12.20 21.12
C GLY A 452 45.56 11.28 20.03
N LYS A 453 44.90 10.14 19.78
CA LYS A 453 45.26 9.17 18.74
C LYS A 453 44.27 9.19 17.60
N TYR A 454 44.76 9.02 16.38
CA TYR A 454 43.86 8.82 15.23
C TYR A 454 43.46 7.37 15.13
N ILE A 455 42.15 7.10 15.31
CA ILE A 455 41.57 5.76 15.30
C ILE A 455 40.66 5.63 14.08
N MET A 456 40.99 4.69 13.22
CA MET A 456 40.10 4.24 12.13
C MET A 456 39.21 3.12 12.62
N ILE A 457 37.92 3.36 12.69
CA ILE A 457 36.88 2.42 13.10
C ILE A 457 36.20 1.89 11.86
N THR A 458 36.08 0.56 11.77
CA THR A 458 35.42 -0.10 10.62
C THR A 458 34.33 -1.03 11.12
N LYS A 459 33.17 -0.94 10.46
CA LYS A 459 32.07 -1.89 10.62
C LYS A 459 31.73 -2.57 9.30
N GLY A 460 31.22 -3.78 9.34
CA GLY A 460 30.71 -4.44 8.15
C GLY A 460 30.48 -5.93 8.28
N ALA A 461 30.43 -6.61 7.13
CA ALA A 461 30.17 -8.05 7.07
C ALA A 461 31.29 -8.85 7.75
N VAL A 462 30.90 -9.83 8.55
CA VAL A 462 31.83 -10.60 9.40
C VAL A 462 32.88 -11.32 8.57
N ASP A 463 32.50 -11.98 7.48
CA ASP A 463 33.36 -12.69 6.55
C ASP A 463 34.43 -11.77 5.95
N VAL A 464 34.03 -10.60 5.48
CA VAL A 464 34.93 -9.64 4.83
C VAL A 464 35.89 -8.99 5.83
N LEU A 465 35.39 -8.62 7.01
CA LEU A 465 36.20 -7.92 8.02
C LEU A 465 37.21 -8.86 8.67
N LEU A 466 36.85 -10.13 8.95
CA LEU A 466 37.76 -11.09 9.58
C LEU A 466 39.00 -11.45 8.74
N ASP A 467 38.92 -11.33 7.41
CA ASP A 467 40.07 -11.55 6.54
C ASP A 467 41.09 -10.38 6.57
N ARG A 468 40.73 -9.27 7.23
CA ARG A 468 41.54 -8.06 7.36
C ARG A 468 42.01 -7.80 8.80
N VAL A 469 41.75 -8.75 9.69
CA VAL A 469 42.08 -8.68 11.12
C VAL A 469 43.40 -9.39 11.38
N VAL A 470 44.30 -8.73 12.11
CA VAL A 470 45.61 -9.27 12.54
C VAL A 470 45.72 -9.45 14.06
N SER A 471 44.89 -8.74 14.82
CA SER A 471 44.83 -8.79 16.27
C SER A 471 43.39 -8.76 16.80
N ILE A 472 43.23 -9.16 18.04
CA ILE A 472 41.94 -9.13 18.75
C ILE A 472 42.14 -8.49 20.14
N GLU A 473 41.19 -7.65 20.52
CA GLU A 473 41.19 -7.09 21.86
C GLU A 473 40.29 -7.89 22.79
N GLN A 474 40.84 -8.37 23.88
CA GLN A 474 40.13 -9.13 24.91
C GLN A 474 40.53 -8.63 26.32
N ASN A 475 39.56 -8.33 27.15
CA ASN A 475 39.78 -7.77 28.48
C ASN A 475 40.71 -6.55 28.48
N SER A 476 40.65 -5.72 27.45
CA SER A 476 41.51 -4.55 27.20
C SER A 476 42.98 -4.86 26.89
N GLU A 477 43.28 -6.11 26.54
CA GLU A 477 44.60 -6.53 26.04
C GLU A 477 44.50 -6.86 24.54
N ILE A 478 45.51 -6.39 23.80
CA ILE A 478 45.61 -6.69 22.36
C ILE A 478 46.43 -7.96 22.20
N LEU A 479 45.81 -8.98 21.64
CA LEU A 479 46.39 -10.30 21.43
C LEU A 479 46.49 -10.60 19.90
N PRO A 480 47.49 -11.39 19.47
CA PRO A 480 47.56 -11.84 18.07
C PRO A 480 46.29 -12.61 17.66
N PHE A 481 45.80 -12.39 16.45
CA PHE A 481 44.61 -13.07 15.93
C PHE A 481 44.93 -14.50 15.47
N THR A 482 44.55 -15.48 16.26
CA THR A 482 44.80 -16.89 15.97
C THR A 482 43.65 -17.56 15.21
N GLN A 483 43.96 -18.68 14.53
CA GLN A 483 42.94 -19.46 13.84
C GLN A 483 41.83 -19.98 14.78
N GLN A 484 42.19 -20.26 16.03
CA GLN A 484 41.21 -20.67 17.05
C GLN A 484 40.23 -19.53 17.40
N GLN A 485 40.72 -18.30 17.49
CA GLN A 485 39.87 -17.12 17.73
C GLN A 485 38.97 -16.85 16.52
N LYS A 486 39.51 -16.95 15.30
CA LYS A 486 38.72 -16.84 14.07
C LYS A 486 37.57 -17.83 14.06
N GLN A 487 37.82 -19.10 14.41
CA GLN A 487 36.76 -20.13 14.47
C GLN A 487 35.69 -19.82 15.52
N LYS A 488 36.05 -19.30 16.71
CA LYS A 488 35.07 -18.90 17.73
C LYS A 488 34.17 -17.79 17.24
N ILE A 489 34.70 -16.78 16.53
CA ILE A 489 33.92 -15.68 15.99
C ILE A 489 33.00 -16.18 14.86
N ILE A 490 33.51 -17.04 13.98
CA ILE A 490 32.70 -17.66 12.92
C ILE A 490 31.58 -18.51 13.53
N TYR A 491 31.84 -19.24 14.61
CA TYR A 491 30.81 -19.99 15.32
C TYR A 491 29.74 -19.06 15.92
N ALA A 492 30.14 -17.96 16.56
CA ALA A 492 29.21 -16.96 17.09
C ALA A 492 28.35 -16.34 15.98
N ASN A 493 28.99 -15.94 14.88
CA ASN A 493 28.28 -15.42 13.70
C ASN A 493 27.28 -16.43 13.13
N LYS A 494 27.69 -17.70 13.00
CA LYS A 494 26.82 -18.76 12.53
C LYS A 494 25.62 -18.96 13.45
N THR A 495 25.86 -19.02 14.77
CA THR A 495 24.80 -19.16 15.77
C THR A 495 23.81 -18.01 15.72
N PHE A 496 24.27 -16.78 15.58
CA PHE A 496 23.40 -15.62 15.42
C PHE A 496 22.61 -15.68 14.12
N SER A 497 23.26 -16.01 13.01
CA SER A 497 22.62 -16.09 11.69
C SER A 497 21.59 -17.22 11.62
N GLU A 498 21.84 -18.39 12.25
CA GLU A 498 20.86 -19.50 12.34
C GLU A 498 19.60 -19.11 13.11
N ASN A 499 19.69 -18.13 14.02
CA ASN A 499 18.55 -17.51 14.70
C ASN A 499 17.94 -16.32 13.92
N GLY A 500 18.34 -16.14 12.67
CA GLY A 500 17.78 -15.10 11.79
C GLY A 500 18.34 -13.69 12.03
N LEU A 501 19.38 -13.55 12.87
CA LEU A 501 19.96 -12.25 13.19
C LEU A 501 20.92 -11.79 12.08
N ARG A 502 20.85 -10.52 11.72
CA ARG A 502 21.86 -9.83 10.90
C ARG A 502 23.03 -9.46 11.81
N VAL A 503 24.25 -9.81 11.42
CA VAL A 503 25.44 -9.61 12.23
C VAL A 503 26.37 -8.58 11.59
N LEU A 504 26.79 -7.58 12.37
CA LEU A 504 27.85 -6.64 12.02
C LEU A 504 29.07 -6.88 12.89
N ALA A 505 30.24 -6.93 12.25
CA ALA A 505 31.53 -6.96 12.94
C ALA A 505 32.09 -5.54 13.10
N PHE A 506 32.81 -5.33 14.20
CA PHE A 506 33.48 -4.08 14.52
C PHE A 506 34.96 -4.32 14.78
N ALA A 507 35.80 -3.52 14.14
CA ALA A 507 37.23 -3.54 14.31
C ALA A 507 37.79 -2.12 14.20
N TYR A 508 38.99 -1.91 14.70
CA TYR A 508 39.68 -0.63 14.61
C TYR A 508 41.16 -0.80 14.31
N LYS A 509 41.80 0.31 13.88
CA LYS A 509 43.25 0.39 13.80
C LYS A 509 43.71 1.80 14.22
N GLU A 510 44.86 1.89 14.89
CA GLU A 510 45.52 3.14 15.22
C GLU A 510 46.35 3.63 14.02
N LEU A 511 46.23 4.91 13.68
CA LEU A 511 46.95 5.54 12.57
C LEU A 511 48.03 6.48 13.11
N GLU A 512 49.20 6.48 12.48
CA GLU A 512 50.28 7.41 12.83
C GLU A 512 49.99 8.85 12.40
N GLN A 513 49.24 9.00 11.30
CA GLN A 513 48.89 10.29 10.71
C GLN A 513 47.42 10.31 10.29
N LEU A 514 46.84 11.52 10.18
CA LEU A 514 45.47 11.69 9.67
C LEU A 514 45.46 11.52 8.14
N GLN A 515 45.29 10.30 7.68
CA GLN A 515 45.14 9.97 6.25
C GLN A 515 44.24 8.73 6.09
N ILE A 516 43.63 8.61 4.91
CA ILE A 516 42.91 7.39 4.55
C ILE A 516 43.94 6.31 4.22
N GLU A 517 43.97 5.28 5.03
CA GLU A 517 44.78 4.09 4.79
C GLU A 517 43.98 2.94 4.25
N LYS A 518 44.69 1.88 3.77
CA LYS A 518 44.05 0.64 3.36
C LYS A 518 43.30 0.04 4.53
N GLU A 519 42.10 -0.49 4.26
CA GLU A 519 41.27 -1.20 5.21
C GLU A 519 41.81 -2.61 5.50
N GLN A 520 42.93 -2.68 6.19
CA GLN A 520 43.68 -3.90 6.56
C GLN A 520 44.35 -3.71 7.93
N ASP A 521 44.84 -4.78 8.51
CA ASP A 521 45.59 -4.82 9.78
C ASP A 521 44.79 -4.33 10.99
N TYR A 522 43.53 -4.74 11.04
CA TYR A 522 42.59 -4.34 12.11
C TYR A 522 42.77 -5.16 13.39
N THR A 523 42.41 -4.51 14.51
CA THR A 523 42.14 -5.17 15.80
C THR A 523 40.63 -5.40 15.94
N PHE A 524 40.22 -6.66 16.02
CA PHE A 524 38.81 -7.03 16.19
C PHE A 524 38.35 -6.73 17.62
N VAL A 525 37.11 -6.21 17.76
CA VAL A 525 36.50 -5.87 19.06
C VAL A 525 35.29 -6.75 19.35
N GLY A 526 34.36 -6.87 18.43
CA GLY A 526 33.13 -7.63 18.70
C GLY A 526 32.17 -7.70 17.53
N LEU A 527 31.04 -8.37 17.79
CA LEU A 527 29.89 -8.46 16.89
C LEU A 527 28.66 -7.84 17.56
N ILE A 528 27.80 -7.22 16.75
CA ILE A 528 26.44 -6.83 17.15
C ILE A 528 25.46 -7.54 16.21
N ALA A 529 24.49 -8.22 16.80
CA ALA A 529 23.49 -9.02 16.10
C ALA A 529 22.09 -8.43 16.31
N MET A 530 21.36 -8.20 15.21
CA MET A 530 20.07 -7.50 15.21
C MET A 530 19.07 -8.17 14.29
N ILE A 531 17.81 -7.93 14.51
CA ILE A 531 16.69 -8.45 13.71
C ILE A 531 15.60 -7.41 13.63
N ASP A 532 14.77 -7.49 12.60
CA ASP A 532 13.45 -6.87 12.57
C ASP A 532 12.47 -7.81 13.29
N PRO A 533 12.08 -7.51 14.54
CA PRO A 533 11.32 -8.43 15.35
C PRO A 533 9.87 -8.57 14.85
N PRO A 534 9.24 -9.72 15.06
CA PRO A 534 7.81 -9.85 14.78
C PRO A 534 7.01 -8.90 15.68
N ARG A 535 5.88 -8.45 15.20
CA ARG A 535 4.91 -7.71 16.02
C ARG A 535 4.33 -8.66 17.07
N GLU A 536 4.05 -8.16 18.26
CA GLU A 536 3.43 -8.97 19.32
C GLU A 536 2.06 -9.52 18.88
N GLU A 537 1.29 -8.71 18.18
CA GLU A 537 -0.02 -9.06 17.64
C GLU A 537 0.06 -10.18 16.58
N SER A 538 1.15 -10.28 15.84
CA SER A 538 1.29 -11.28 14.76
C SER A 538 1.23 -12.70 15.28
N LYS A 539 1.83 -12.98 16.45
CA LYS A 539 1.81 -14.33 17.05
C LYS A 539 0.39 -14.73 17.46
N MET A 540 -0.35 -13.79 18.06
CA MET A 540 -1.74 -14.03 18.45
C MET A 540 -2.64 -14.20 17.24
N ALA A 541 -2.50 -13.33 16.23
CA ALA A 541 -3.28 -13.40 15.00
C ALA A 541 -3.05 -14.71 14.23
N VAL A 542 -1.81 -15.18 14.13
CA VAL A 542 -1.48 -16.47 13.51
C VAL A 542 -2.15 -17.63 14.27
N ALA A 543 -2.10 -17.62 15.60
CA ALA A 543 -2.75 -18.65 16.42
C ALA A 543 -4.29 -18.66 16.24
N GLU A 544 -4.90 -17.47 16.15
CA GLU A 544 -6.35 -17.35 15.89
C GLU A 544 -6.71 -17.83 14.48
N CYS A 545 -5.91 -17.49 13.47
CA CYS A 545 -6.11 -18.00 12.10
C CYS A 545 -6.09 -19.52 12.05
N ILE A 546 -5.09 -20.16 12.67
CA ILE A 546 -4.96 -21.62 12.72
C ILE A 546 -6.16 -22.24 13.45
N LYS A 547 -6.59 -21.67 14.58
CA LYS A 547 -7.76 -22.11 15.34
C LYS A 547 -9.05 -21.99 14.54
N ALA A 548 -9.16 -20.97 13.68
CA ALA A 548 -10.29 -20.77 12.77
C ALA A 548 -10.25 -21.68 11.52
N GLY A 549 -9.20 -22.50 11.36
CA GLY A 549 -9.02 -23.34 10.16
C GLY A 549 -8.45 -22.58 8.96
N ILE A 550 -7.98 -21.33 9.15
CA ILE A 550 -7.34 -20.53 8.12
C ILE A 550 -5.84 -20.83 8.13
N ARG A 551 -5.26 -21.03 6.96
CA ARG A 551 -3.85 -21.34 6.81
C ARG A 551 -3.02 -20.08 6.59
N PRO A 552 -2.15 -19.69 7.54
CA PRO A 552 -1.19 -18.62 7.32
C PRO A 552 0.03 -19.11 6.53
N VAL A 553 0.48 -18.29 5.57
CA VAL A 553 1.63 -18.53 4.70
C VAL A 553 2.48 -17.26 4.67
N MET A 554 3.77 -17.37 4.97
CA MET A 554 4.71 -16.25 4.89
C MET A 554 5.37 -16.21 3.50
N ILE A 555 5.41 -15.02 2.90
CA ILE A 555 6.02 -14.80 1.58
C ILE A 555 6.94 -13.58 1.69
N THR A 556 8.26 -13.74 1.47
CA THR A 556 9.23 -12.66 1.71
C THR A 556 10.40 -12.65 0.73
N GLY A 557 10.96 -11.47 0.48
CA GLY A 557 12.24 -11.31 -0.22
C GLY A 557 13.47 -11.70 0.61
N ASP A 558 13.31 -11.91 1.93
CA ASP A 558 14.40 -12.23 2.85
C ASP A 558 15.00 -13.63 2.63
N HIS A 559 16.19 -13.79 3.19
CA HIS A 559 16.89 -15.08 3.20
C HIS A 559 16.08 -16.14 3.96
N LYS A 560 16.09 -17.39 3.44
CA LYS A 560 15.36 -18.56 3.98
C LYS A 560 15.59 -18.78 5.49
N VAL A 561 16.83 -18.58 5.97
CA VAL A 561 17.16 -18.77 7.39
C VAL A 561 16.42 -17.75 8.27
N THR A 562 16.48 -16.48 7.91
CA THR A 562 15.78 -15.38 8.62
C THR A 562 14.27 -15.58 8.60
N ALA A 563 13.71 -15.85 7.41
CA ALA A 563 12.28 -16.10 7.25
C ALA A 563 11.80 -17.30 8.09
N SER A 564 12.59 -18.40 8.08
CA SER A 564 12.27 -19.60 8.86
C SER A 564 12.32 -19.36 10.38
N ALA A 565 13.30 -18.58 10.86
CA ALA A 565 13.42 -18.26 12.29
C ALA A 565 12.19 -17.45 12.78
N ILE A 566 11.80 -16.40 12.05
CA ILE A 566 10.62 -15.59 12.37
C ILE A 566 9.34 -16.41 12.26
N ALA A 567 9.18 -17.20 11.18
CA ALA A 567 7.99 -18.02 10.97
C ALA A 567 7.80 -19.08 12.06
N LYS A 568 8.90 -19.67 12.58
CA LYS A 568 8.86 -20.56 13.75
C LYS A 568 8.42 -19.83 15.01
N GLN A 569 8.96 -18.63 15.25
CA GLN A 569 8.68 -17.82 16.44
C GLN A 569 7.20 -17.44 16.54
N ILE A 570 6.55 -17.13 15.40
CA ILE A 570 5.13 -16.74 15.34
C ILE A 570 4.18 -17.93 15.08
N GLY A 571 4.71 -19.13 14.82
CA GLY A 571 3.92 -20.36 14.66
C GLY A 571 3.44 -20.67 13.24
N ILE A 572 3.91 -19.98 12.20
CA ILE A 572 3.60 -20.28 10.79
C ILE A 572 4.34 -21.53 10.30
N LEU A 573 5.64 -21.65 10.64
CA LEU A 573 6.45 -22.80 10.27
C LEU A 573 6.43 -23.84 11.39
N THR A 574 5.96 -25.04 11.04
CA THR A 574 5.85 -26.20 11.95
C THR A 574 6.73 -27.35 11.47
N GLU A 575 6.76 -28.45 12.21
CA GLU A 575 7.45 -29.69 11.80
C GLU A 575 6.81 -30.35 10.56
N TYR A 576 5.55 -30.03 10.28
CA TYR A 576 4.76 -30.60 9.17
C TYR A 576 4.84 -29.78 7.88
N THR A 577 5.46 -28.61 7.90
CA THR A 577 5.52 -27.71 6.75
C THR A 577 6.95 -27.31 6.41
N LYS A 578 7.16 -26.87 5.17
CA LYS A 578 8.50 -26.57 4.63
C LYS A 578 8.67 -25.06 4.41
N ALA A 579 9.93 -24.65 4.44
CA ALA A 579 10.39 -23.37 3.92
C ALA A 579 11.14 -23.61 2.59
N VAL A 580 10.85 -22.82 1.55
CA VAL A 580 11.48 -22.94 0.22
C VAL A 580 12.01 -21.60 -0.25
N ASP A 581 12.99 -21.61 -1.15
CA ASP A 581 13.53 -20.42 -1.81
C ASP A 581 12.85 -20.16 -3.16
N GLY A 582 12.84 -18.91 -3.63
CA GLY A 582 12.32 -18.51 -4.94
C GLY A 582 12.92 -19.30 -6.09
N ALA A 583 14.21 -19.65 -6.04
CA ALA A 583 14.88 -20.47 -7.02
C ALA A 583 14.27 -21.89 -7.17
N GLU A 584 13.67 -22.43 -6.10
CA GLU A 584 12.92 -23.69 -6.17
C GLU A 584 11.63 -23.53 -6.98
N ILE A 585 10.97 -22.34 -6.86
CA ILE A 585 9.74 -22.02 -7.58
C ILE A 585 10.02 -21.76 -9.07
N ASP A 586 11.16 -21.15 -9.42
CA ASP A 586 11.56 -20.90 -10.82
C ASP A 586 11.62 -22.18 -11.64
N ASN A 587 12.04 -23.27 -11.01
CA ASN A 587 12.17 -24.58 -11.64
C ASN A 587 10.85 -25.37 -11.72
N MET A 588 9.73 -24.83 -11.19
CA MET A 588 8.43 -25.47 -11.18
C MET A 588 7.50 -24.90 -12.26
N THR A 589 6.79 -25.76 -12.96
CA THR A 589 5.62 -25.36 -13.73
C THR A 589 4.47 -24.95 -12.79
N ASP A 590 3.51 -24.17 -13.26
CA ASP A 590 2.37 -23.74 -12.43
C ASP A 590 1.60 -24.94 -11.85
N LYS A 591 1.44 -26.03 -12.62
CA LYS A 591 0.79 -27.25 -12.13
C LYS A 591 1.58 -27.94 -11.01
N GLN A 592 2.90 -28.01 -11.13
CA GLN A 592 3.76 -28.54 -10.05
C GLN A 592 3.68 -27.68 -8.80
N LEU A 593 3.62 -26.35 -8.96
CA LEU A 593 3.44 -25.43 -7.85
C LEU A 593 2.07 -25.61 -7.18
N GLU A 594 0.99 -25.81 -7.95
CA GLU A 594 -0.35 -26.12 -7.42
C GLU A 594 -0.34 -27.37 -6.52
N ASP A 595 0.37 -28.43 -6.91
CA ASP A 595 0.46 -29.65 -6.11
C ASP A 595 1.38 -29.50 -4.88
N PHE A 596 2.27 -28.50 -4.91
CA PHE A 596 3.30 -28.29 -3.90
C PHE A 596 2.92 -27.30 -2.80
N VAL A 597 2.06 -26.30 -3.09
CA VAL A 597 1.75 -25.20 -2.15
C VAL A 597 1.24 -25.67 -0.78
N GLU A 598 0.52 -26.81 -0.71
CA GLU A 598 0.00 -27.35 0.55
C GLU A 598 1.10 -27.84 1.51
N GLN A 599 2.30 -28.14 1.02
CA GLN A 599 3.42 -28.58 1.85
C GLN A 599 4.26 -27.41 2.39
N VAL A 600 4.05 -26.19 1.88
CA VAL A 600 4.89 -25.04 2.14
C VAL A 600 4.14 -23.99 2.95
N SER A 601 4.78 -23.47 4.00
CA SER A 601 4.27 -22.34 4.79
C SER A 601 5.16 -21.11 4.72
N VAL A 602 6.38 -21.24 4.18
CA VAL A 602 7.33 -20.11 4.07
C VAL A 602 7.99 -20.11 2.69
N TYR A 603 7.84 -19.00 1.99
CA TYR A 603 8.50 -18.73 0.71
C TYR A 603 9.49 -17.58 0.90
N ALA A 604 10.78 -17.83 0.72
CA ALA A 604 11.88 -16.92 0.92
C ALA A 604 12.52 -16.50 -0.40
N ARG A 605 13.20 -15.34 -0.45
CA ARG A 605 13.85 -14.79 -1.65
C ARG A 605 12.96 -14.78 -2.89
N VAL A 606 11.69 -14.44 -2.70
CA VAL A 606 10.71 -14.43 -3.79
C VAL A 606 10.61 -13.06 -4.45
N SER A 607 10.47 -13.07 -5.77
CA SER A 607 10.16 -11.90 -6.58
C SER A 607 8.65 -11.57 -6.54
N PRO A 608 8.22 -10.38 -7.00
CA PRO A 608 6.80 -10.06 -7.17
C PRO A 608 6.05 -11.08 -8.04
N GLU A 609 6.68 -11.61 -9.08
CA GLU A 609 6.10 -12.67 -9.94
C GLU A 609 5.82 -13.95 -9.17
N HIS A 610 6.76 -14.37 -8.32
CA HIS A 610 6.55 -15.54 -7.46
C HIS A 610 5.36 -15.35 -6.53
N LYS A 611 5.18 -14.15 -5.94
CA LYS A 611 4.03 -13.83 -5.08
C LYS A 611 2.71 -14.04 -5.82
N ILE A 612 2.62 -13.57 -7.07
CA ILE A 612 1.43 -13.80 -7.94
C ILE A 612 1.21 -15.30 -8.20
N ARG A 613 2.26 -16.04 -8.55
CA ARG A 613 2.16 -17.47 -8.85
C ARG A 613 1.69 -18.29 -7.65
N ILE A 614 2.19 -17.99 -6.45
CA ILE A 614 1.78 -18.63 -5.20
C ILE A 614 0.30 -18.36 -4.91
N VAL A 615 -0.15 -17.10 -5.00
CA VAL A 615 -1.56 -16.73 -4.82
C VAL A 615 -2.46 -17.48 -5.81
N LYS A 616 -2.10 -17.48 -7.10
CA LYS A 616 -2.84 -18.22 -8.14
C LYS A 616 -2.90 -19.72 -7.89
N ALA A 617 -1.81 -20.33 -7.42
CA ALA A 617 -1.77 -21.75 -7.12
C ALA A 617 -2.76 -22.12 -6.00
N TRP A 618 -2.82 -21.33 -4.94
CA TRP A 618 -3.81 -21.49 -3.88
C TRP A 618 -5.26 -21.28 -4.38
N GLN A 619 -5.51 -20.26 -5.20
CA GLN A 619 -6.83 -20.00 -5.80
C GLN A 619 -7.30 -21.16 -6.69
N LYS A 620 -6.41 -21.74 -7.50
CA LYS A 620 -6.74 -22.89 -8.36
C LYS A 620 -7.07 -24.17 -7.57
N LYS A 621 -6.56 -24.28 -6.34
CA LYS A 621 -6.96 -25.33 -5.39
C LYS A 621 -8.34 -25.10 -4.77
N GLY A 622 -9.05 -24.06 -5.16
CA GLY A 622 -10.38 -23.70 -4.66
C GLY A 622 -10.37 -22.92 -3.34
N ASN A 623 -9.22 -22.40 -2.92
CA ASN A 623 -9.10 -21.56 -1.72
C ASN A 623 -9.47 -20.11 -2.02
N ILE A 624 -10.07 -19.44 -1.05
CA ILE A 624 -10.23 -17.99 -1.02
C ILE A 624 -8.99 -17.41 -0.34
N VAL A 625 -8.20 -16.65 -1.09
CA VAL A 625 -6.88 -16.19 -0.67
C VAL A 625 -6.91 -14.71 -0.29
N ALA A 626 -6.55 -14.40 0.95
CA ALA A 626 -6.16 -13.06 1.34
C ALA A 626 -4.64 -12.89 1.16
N MET A 627 -4.21 -11.72 0.66
CA MET A 627 -2.81 -11.33 0.60
C MET A 627 -2.61 -10.06 1.41
N THR A 628 -1.63 -10.05 2.32
CA THR A 628 -1.26 -8.86 3.08
C THR A 628 0.14 -8.39 2.69
N GLY A 629 0.34 -7.08 2.60
CA GLY A 629 1.62 -6.48 2.25
C GLY A 629 1.65 -4.97 2.47
N ASP A 630 2.83 -4.37 2.42
CA ASP A 630 3.03 -2.94 2.64
C ASP A 630 3.78 -2.25 1.48
N GLY A 631 4.45 -3.02 0.63
CA GLY A 631 5.35 -2.51 -0.39
C GLY A 631 4.80 -2.52 -1.82
N VAL A 632 5.51 -1.84 -2.70
CA VAL A 632 5.29 -1.85 -4.16
C VAL A 632 5.41 -3.28 -4.71
N ASN A 633 6.31 -4.08 -4.14
CA ASN A 633 6.55 -5.47 -4.53
C ASN A 633 5.35 -6.40 -4.27
N ASP A 634 4.45 -5.98 -3.36
CA ASP A 634 3.25 -6.74 -3.01
C ASP A 634 2.05 -6.38 -3.88
N ALA A 635 2.03 -5.18 -4.44
CA ALA A 635 0.87 -4.63 -5.15
C ALA A 635 0.30 -5.57 -6.23
N PRO A 636 1.10 -6.25 -7.06
CA PRO A 636 0.57 -7.19 -8.04
C PRO A 636 -0.10 -8.40 -7.39
N ALA A 637 0.43 -8.91 -6.28
CA ALA A 637 -0.15 -10.03 -5.55
C ALA A 637 -1.39 -9.63 -4.74
N LEU A 638 -1.40 -8.43 -4.14
CA LEU A 638 -2.56 -7.81 -3.50
C LEU A 638 -3.74 -7.70 -4.48
N LYS A 639 -3.46 -7.24 -5.70
CA LYS A 639 -4.47 -7.12 -6.77
C LYS A 639 -4.95 -8.47 -7.29
N GLN A 640 -4.08 -9.49 -7.33
CA GLN A 640 -4.38 -10.84 -7.80
C GLN A 640 -5.23 -11.63 -6.80
N SER A 641 -5.02 -11.42 -5.50
CA SER A 641 -5.73 -12.15 -4.45
C SER A 641 -7.23 -11.84 -4.45
N ASP A 642 -8.03 -12.71 -3.83
CA ASP A 642 -9.46 -12.47 -3.64
C ASP A 642 -9.68 -11.27 -2.72
N ILE A 643 -8.81 -11.11 -1.71
CA ILE A 643 -8.81 -9.98 -0.78
C ILE A 643 -7.38 -9.48 -0.56
N GLY A 644 -7.03 -8.38 -1.21
CA GLY A 644 -5.79 -7.65 -0.93
C GLY A 644 -5.95 -6.77 0.31
N VAL A 645 -5.02 -6.86 1.25
CA VAL A 645 -4.98 -6.09 2.50
C VAL A 645 -3.67 -5.33 2.59
N ALA A 646 -3.70 -4.01 2.53
CA ALA A 646 -2.53 -3.17 2.72
C ALA A 646 -2.40 -2.67 4.15
N MET A 647 -1.17 -2.49 4.61
CA MET A 647 -0.92 -1.90 5.93
C MET A 647 -1.32 -0.42 5.93
N GLY A 648 -2.12 0.01 6.92
CA GLY A 648 -2.72 1.35 6.94
C GLY A 648 -1.72 2.47 7.23
N ILE A 649 -0.75 2.24 8.13
CA ILE A 649 0.24 3.24 8.58
C ILE A 649 1.53 3.12 7.77
N THR A 650 2.09 1.91 7.66
CA THR A 650 3.38 1.64 7.01
C THR A 650 3.27 1.34 5.52
N GLY A 651 2.07 1.01 5.03
CA GLY A 651 1.86 0.64 3.64
C GLY A 651 2.06 1.80 2.68
N SER A 652 2.75 1.53 1.56
CA SER A 652 2.88 2.47 0.46
C SER A 652 1.52 2.74 -0.19
N GLU A 653 1.36 3.92 -0.80
CA GLU A 653 0.11 4.28 -1.48
C GLU A 653 -0.22 3.29 -2.62
N VAL A 654 0.81 2.74 -3.28
CA VAL A 654 0.64 1.70 -4.32
C VAL A 654 0.03 0.42 -3.75
N ALA A 655 0.52 -0.05 -2.59
CA ALA A 655 -0.04 -1.22 -1.93
C ALA A 655 -1.50 -0.97 -1.51
N LYS A 656 -1.78 0.22 -0.94
CA LYS A 656 -3.13 0.63 -0.57
C LYS A 656 -4.08 0.70 -1.77
N ASP A 657 -3.63 1.20 -2.91
CA ASP A 657 -4.47 1.29 -4.11
C ASP A 657 -4.74 -0.08 -4.75
N ALA A 658 -3.76 -0.97 -4.76
CA ALA A 658 -3.92 -2.34 -5.24
C ALA A 658 -4.87 -3.16 -4.37
N SER A 659 -5.01 -2.81 -3.10
CA SER A 659 -5.74 -3.58 -2.10
C SER A 659 -7.27 -3.34 -2.13
N ALA A 660 -7.98 -4.21 -1.44
CA ALA A 660 -9.41 -4.10 -1.21
C ALA A 660 -9.75 -3.51 0.17
N MET A 661 -8.75 -3.51 1.10
CA MET A 661 -8.85 -2.93 2.42
C MET A 661 -7.46 -2.58 2.98
#